data_bb4e1c0a16ea904bb44f85f5ddd34fae
#
_entry.id   bb4e1c0a16ea904bb44f85f5ddd34fae
#
_cell.length_a   1.000
_cell.length_b   1.000
_cell.length_c   1.000
_cell.angle_alpha   90.00
_cell.angle_beta   90.00
_cell.angle_gamma   90.00
#
_symmetry.space_group_name_H-M   'P 1'
#
loop_
_entity.id
_entity.type
_entity.pdbx_description
1 polymer ?
#
loop_
_entity_poly.entity_id
_entity_poly.type
_entity_poly.pdbx_seq_one_letter_code
_entity_poly.pdbx_strand_id
1 'polypeptide(L)'
;YEALEGVPGIRVEQQCQFCNFSEVRMQGLGAEHTQVLIDGEPIYSGLAGVYGLQQIGTNDIDRLEVVKGAGSALYGSSAVAGAINIISKEPTFEPSVNGDIQFGNFGFKSYKGSGSMRYNNIGLSVFAQRTQMDAIDRTQNGLTRKEVKNKDGISDRVDETMNNLGFSLYFYQPFAKNDKLVLRGKAIDEHRFGGVMTNDQYMNPYTDGTEDIRTNRLSADLAYTLPIGKHSELNLTTAYVYHKRQATNDTFLHDYMDSHKDPAHPDEDGAEPDVSMMRPYIAKENTVTPSITFTSILGNHTLLGGVQGYFTRLRETGLYVISAEDEKTSPYYGVPYTSIGKKHANEVGFFVQDEWNVTPKLTVVPGIRVDSHSSGEEYATSVKVSDSAFPTTKFSKTTVNPRIAIKYELTPSLVLRANVGTGFRAPYGFSEDLHLCSGSPRVWKSSSLKGERAISYNLSADYYAKKYQFSINIFRTNLKDKIQFSPADDEVKKFGYSYQWENVDDAYVQGVELGAKANLFRNFNAGINWTFNQGKFKHERADWSDPNNETVKEFPQRLQYAKDSRNISRFPAMTGDIDLDYTPGTWTFSLTSSLQGRMFIDYNSEDDGATSKIKKTNTFMIFNCRAAKRFGTCTVYAGAKNIFSYIQDEKHTDDAA
;
A
#
# COMPACT_ATOMS: atom_id res chain seq x y z
N TYR A 1 -9.96 -4.56 2.98
CA TYR A 1 -8.96 -4.81 4.01
C TYR A 1 -9.25 -6.06 4.82
N GLU A 2 -10.42 -6.15 5.46
CA GLU A 2 -10.80 -7.22 6.40
C GLU A 2 -10.56 -8.62 5.83
N ALA A 3 -10.79 -8.81 4.53
CA ALA A 3 -10.52 -10.09 3.87
C ALA A 3 -9.01 -10.43 3.75
N LEU A 4 -8.14 -9.44 3.82
CA LEU A 4 -6.69 -9.62 3.77
C LEU A 4 -6.09 -9.80 5.17
N GLU A 5 -6.69 -9.20 6.21
CA GLU A 5 -6.22 -9.33 7.58
C GLU A 5 -6.23 -10.78 8.08
N GLY A 6 -7.21 -11.60 7.63
CA GLY A 6 -7.29 -13.03 7.97
C GLY A 6 -6.33 -13.94 7.18
N VAL A 7 -5.34 -13.41 6.44
CA VAL A 7 -4.35 -14.20 5.71
C VAL A 7 -3.01 -14.18 6.46
N PRO A 8 -2.47 -15.34 6.89
CA PRO A 8 -1.19 -15.37 7.59
C PRO A 8 -0.10 -14.60 6.84
N GLY A 9 0.72 -13.80 7.55
CA GLY A 9 1.81 -13.01 6.96
C GLY A 9 1.38 -11.78 6.17
N ILE A 10 0.08 -11.49 6.08
CA ILE A 10 -0.44 -10.23 5.56
C ILE A 10 -0.91 -9.38 6.75
N ARG A 11 -0.60 -8.11 6.70
CA ARG A 11 -1.06 -7.10 7.64
C ARG A 11 -1.54 -5.88 6.88
N VAL A 12 -2.69 -5.36 7.26
CA VAL A 12 -3.14 -4.03 6.85
C VAL A 12 -2.73 -3.06 7.95
N GLU A 13 -1.84 -2.15 7.61
CA GLU A 13 -1.33 -1.13 8.52
C GLU A 13 -1.95 0.22 8.19
N GLN A 14 -2.51 0.87 9.19
CA GLN A 14 -2.92 2.27 9.06
C GLN A 14 -1.68 3.13 9.28
N GLN A 15 -1.19 3.77 8.22
CA GLN A 15 0.04 4.56 8.23
C GLN A 15 -0.22 5.99 8.69
N CYS A 16 -1.32 6.57 8.26
CA CYS A 16 -1.74 7.91 8.65
C CYS A 16 -3.17 7.83 9.16
N GLN A 17 -3.35 8.14 10.41
CA GLN A 17 -4.65 8.14 11.06
C GLN A 17 -5.50 9.30 10.55
N PHE A 18 -4.90 10.46 10.39
CA PHE A 18 -5.53 11.70 9.96
C PHE A 18 -6.14 11.58 8.57
N CYS A 19 -5.35 11.28 7.54
CA CYS A 19 -5.84 11.13 6.17
C CYS A 19 -6.41 9.74 5.85
N ASN A 20 -6.49 8.85 6.85
CA ASN A 20 -7.00 7.48 6.73
C ASN A 20 -6.26 6.64 5.67
N PHE A 21 -4.94 6.79 5.59
CA PHE A 21 -4.11 6.00 4.69
C PHE A 21 -3.81 4.62 5.29
N SER A 22 -4.01 3.57 4.51
CA SER A 22 -3.69 2.20 4.91
C SER A 22 -2.86 1.50 3.84
N GLU A 23 -1.89 0.72 4.28
CA GLU A 23 -0.95 -0.03 3.48
C GLU A 23 -1.07 -1.53 3.74
N VAL A 24 -0.89 -2.34 2.70
CA VAL A 24 -0.77 -3.79 2.84
C VAL A 24 0.69 -4.18 2.93
N ARG A 25 1.06 -4.81 4.04
CA ARG A 25 2.38 -5.41 4.23
C ARG A 25 2.29 -6.92 4.09
N MET A 26 3.19 -7.50 3.31
CA MET A 26 3.32 -8.94 3.13
C MET A 26 4.67 -9.40 3.65
N GLN A 27 4.67 -10.37 4.59
CA GLN A 27 5.89 -10.84 5.23
C GLN A 27 6.75 -9.72 5.83
N GLY A 28 6.08 -8.64 6.30
CA GLY A 28 6.71 -7.47 6.89
C GLY A 28 7.26 -6.45 5.89
N LEU A 29 7.24 -6.73 4.60
CA LEU A 29 7.60 -5.77 3.55
C LEU A 29 6.40 -4.93 3.14
N GLY A 30 6.64 -3.66 2.80
CA GLY A 30 5.60 -2.69 2.45
C GLY A 30 5.00 -2.89 1.05
N ALA A 31 4.08 -1.99 0.69
CA ALA A 31 3.37 -2.03 -0.59
C ALA A 31 4.33 -1.93 -1.79
N GLU A 32 5.45 -1.25 -1.63
CA GLU A 32 6.49 -1.12 -2.65
C GLU A 32 7.13 -2.46 -3.07
N HIS A 33 6.95 -3.51 -2.28
CA HIS A 33 7.45 -4.87 -2.51
C HIS A 33 6.33 -5.88 -2.79
N THR A 34 5.07 -5.44 -2.76
CA THR A 34 3.89 -6.29 -2.94
C THR A 34 3.13 -5.86 -4.18
N GLN A 35 2.98 -6.74 -5.15
CA GLN A 35 2.19 -6.45 -6.33
C GLN A 35 0.71 -6.71 -6.05
N VAL A 36 -0.15 -5.71 -6.26
CA VAL A 36 -1.61 -5.89 -6.22
C VAL A 36 -2.17 -5.76 -7.61
N LEU A 37 -3.00 -6.75 -7.99
CA LEU A 37 -3.58 -6.85 -9.32
C LEU A 37 -5.11 -7.00 -9.23
N ILE A 38 -5.81 -6.58 -10.28
CA ILE A 38 -7.20 -6.92 -10.53
C ILE A 38 -7.26 -7.65 -11.86
N ASP A 39 -7.75 -8.88 -11.85
CA ASP A 39 -7.82 -9.75 -13.03
C ASP A 39 -6.47 -9.88 -13.79
N GLY A 40 -5.35 -9.87 -13.03
CA GLY A 40 -4.00 -9.97 -13.56
C GLY A 40 -3.35 -8.63 -13.93
N GLU A 41 -4.08 -7.52 -13.94
CA GLU A 41 -3.55 -6.20 -14.28
C GLU A 41 -3.13 -5.41 -13.04
N PRO A 42 -1.92 -4.84 -12.98
CA PRO A 42 -1.44 -4.07 -11.84
C PRO A 42 -2.31 -2.86 -11.53
N ILE A 43 -2.73 -2.71 -10.26
CA ILE A 43 -3.48 -1.54 -9.81
C ILE A 43 -2.58 -0.46 -9.24
N TYR A 44 -1.42 -0.82 -8.72
CA TYR A 44 -0.49 0.15 -8.20
C TYR A 44 0.24 0.85 -9.35
N SER A 45 0.07 2.14 -9.36
CA SER A 45 0.84 3.10 -10.14
C SER A 45 1.58 4.01 -9.16
N GLY A 46 2.30 5.01 -9.63
CA GLY A 46 2.97 5.98 -8.78
C GLY A 46 2.03 6.64 -7.77
N LEU A 47 0.82 7.04 -8.18
CA LEU A 47 -0.18 7.66 -7.30
C LEU A 47 -1.05 6.65 -6.57
N ALA A 48 -1.40 5.52 -7.19
CA ALA A 48 -2.30 4.53 -6.60
C ALA A 48 -1.66 3.72 -5.46
N GLY A 49 -0.33 3.77 -5.31
CA GLY A 49 0.37 3.14 -4.19
C GLY A 49 -0.13 3.61 -2.82
N VAL A 50 -0.62 4.84 -2.72
CA VAL A 50 -1.11 5.41 -1.46
C VAL A 50 -2.55 4.98 -1.22
N TYR A 51 -3.55 5.28 -1.87
CA TYR A 51 -4.95 4.95 -1.52
C TYR A 51 -5.57 3.85 -2.41
N GLY A 52 -4.82 3.30 -3.35
CA GLY A 52 -5.37 2.45 -4.41
C GLY A 52 -6.13 1.22 -3.93
N LEU A 53 -5.69 0.60 -2.85
CA LEU A 53 -6.38 -0.57 -2.29
C LEU A 53 -7.72 -0.21 -1.65
N GLN A 54 -7.83 0.95 -0.99
CA GLN A 54 -9.08 1.43 -0.39
C GLN A 54 -10.15 1.73 -1.45
N GLN A 55 -9.71 2.06 -2.65
CA GLN A 55 -10.56 2.44 -3.76
C GLN A 55 -11.16 1.25 -4.52
N ILE A 56 -10.87 0.01 -4.10
CA ILE A 56 -11.40 -1.18 -4.79
C ILE A 56 -12.84 -1.45 -4.35
N GLY A 57 -13.75 -1.54 -5.33
CA GLY A 57 -15.12 -1.98 -5.10
C GLY A 57 -15.16 -3.46 -4.67
N THR A 58 -15.98 -3.80 -3.68
CA THR A 58 -15.99 -5.15 -3.08
C THR A 58 -17.11 -6.05 -3.59
N ASN A 59 -18.11 -5.53 -4.30
CA ASN A 59 -19.28 -6.29 -4.71
C ASN A 59 -19.10 -7.18 -5.93
N ASP A 60 -18.03 -6.92 -6.71
CA ASP A 60 -17.71 -7.64 -7.94
C ASP A 60 -16.54 -8.63 -7.77
N ILE A 61 -16.14 -8.90 -6.54
CA ILE A 61 -15.03 -9.80 -6.24
C ILE A 61 -15.55 -11.24 -6.11
N ASP A 62 -14.94 -12.16 -6.88
CA ASP A 62 -15.14 -13.60 -6.73
C ASP A 62 -14.22 -14.16 -5.65
N ARG A 63 -12.91 -13.91 -5.77
CA ARG A 63 -11.89 -14.41 -4.85
C ARG A 63 -10.64 -13.54 -4.83
N LEU A 64 -9.84 -13.75 -3.79
CA LEU A 64 -8.49 -13.20 -3.66
C LEU A 64 -7.49 -14.35 -3.82
N GLU A 65 -6.51 -14.16 -4.68
CA GLU A 65 -5.38 -15.07 -4.86
C GLU A 65 -4.14 -14.44 -4.27
N VAL A 66 -3.51 -15.10 -3.32
CA VAL A 66 -2.32 -14.60 -2.64
C VAL A 66 -1.14 -15.51 -2.91
N VAL A 67 -0.09 -14.96 -3.52
CA VAL A 67 1.18 -15.64 -3.75
C VAL A 67 2.23 -14.98 -2.87
N LYS A 68 2.79 -15.70 -1.92
CA LYS A 68 3.82 -15.23 -1.00
C LYS A 68 5.22 -15.55 -1.49
N GLY A 69 6.17 -14.67 -1.14
CA GLY A 69 7.55 -14.76 -1.58
C GLY A 69 7.73 -14.31 -3.02
N ALA A 70 8.92 -14.49 -3.57
CA ALA A 70 9.28 -13.97 -4.89
C ALA A 70 8.33 -14.43 -5.99
N GLY A 71 7.36 -13.59 -6.31
CA GLY A 71 6.40 -13.75 -7.41
C GLY A 71 6.87 -13.12 -8.73
N SER A 72 8.06 -12.54 -8.74
CA SER A 72 8.56 -11.64 -9.80
C SER A 72 8.55 -12.24 -11.21
N ALA A 73 8.69 -13.55 -11.37
CA ALA A 73 8.65 -14.16 -12.69
C ALA A 73 7.30 -13.96 -13.42
N LEU A 74 6.19 -13.92 -12.70
CA LEU A 74 4.85 -13.77 -13.29
C LEU A 74 4.27 -12.36 -13.13
N TYR A 75 4.53 -11.73 -11.99
CA TYR A 75 3.79 -10.54 -11.58
C TYR A 75 4.60 -9.23 -11.66
N GLY A 76 5.79 -9.28 -12.27
CA GLY A 76 6.68 -8.12 -12.38
C GLY A 76 7.83 -8.15 -11.38
N SER A 77 8.87 -7.39 -11.69
CA SER A 77 10.12 -7.38 -10.93
C SER A 77 9.96 -6.91 -9.48
N SER A 78 8.99 -6.05 -9.21
CA SER A 78 8.68 -5.50 -7.87
C SER A 78 7.93 -6.46 -6.94
N ALA A 79 7.41 -7.59 -7.44
CA ALA A 79 6.74 -8.60 -6.62
C ALA A 79 7.72 -9.42 -5.75
N VAL A 80 8.45 -8.73 -4.88
CA VAL A 80 9.49 -9.30 -3.99
C VAL A 80 8.90 -10.05 -2.81
N ALA A 81 7.93 -9.44 -2.14
CA ALA A 81 7.19 -10.03 -1.02
C ALA A 81 6.10 -11.00 -1.51
N GLY A 82 5.60 -10.75 -2.71
CA GLY A 82 4.57 -11.55 -3.35
C GLY A 82 3.57 -10.73 -4.15
N ALA A 83 2.43 -11.35 -4.45
CA ALA A 83 1.35 -10.73 -5.20
C ALA A 83 -0.01 -11.05 -4.60
N ILE A 84 -0.94 -10.11 -4.70
CA ILE A 84 -2.35 -10.26 -4.39
C ILE A 84 -3.11 -9.99 -5.67
N ASN A 85 -3.81 -11.01 -6.19
CA ASN A 85 -4.63 -10.88 -7.38
C ASN A 85 -6.11 -10.95 -7.01
N ILE A 86 -6.85 -9.92 -7.32
CA ILE A 86 -8.28 -9.78 -7.04
C ILE A 86 -9.02 -10.20 -8.30
N ILE A 87 -9.76 -11.29 -8.23
CA ILE A 87 -10.49 -11.83 -9.36
C ILE A 87 -11.94 -11.38 -9.32
N SER A 88 -12.39 -10.75 -10.40
CA SER A 88 -13.76 -10.30 -10.58
C SER A 88 -14.72 -11.47 -10.91
N LYS A 89 -16.00 -11.33 -10.54
CA LYS A 89 -17.04 -12.30 -10.87
C LYS A 89 -17.33 -12.31 -12.36
N GLU A 90 -17.37 -13.49 -12.96
CA GLU A 90 -17.83 -13.67 -14.32
C GLU A 90 -19.35 -13.85 -14.35
N PRO A 91 -20.09 -13.21 -15.29
CA PRO A 91 -21.53 -13.33 -15.39
C PRO A 91 -21.95 -14.74 -15.82
N THR A 92 -22.99 -15.25 -15.18
CA THR A 92 -23.60 -16.56 -15.47
C THR A 92 -24.93 -16.40 -16.21
N PHE A 93 -25.46 -17.50 -16.76
CA PHE A 93 -26.79 -17.50 -17.38
C PHE A 93 -27.92 -17.19 -16.40
N GLU A 94 -27.71 -17.46 -15.12
CA GLU A 94 -28.65 -17.07 -14.08
C GLU A 94 -28.37 -15.60 -13.71
N PRO A 95 -29.35 -14.69 -13.89
CA PRO A 95 -29.21 -13.31 -13.47
C PRO A 95 -28.92 -13.20 -11.98
N SER A 96 -27.96 -12.38 -11.62
CA SER A 96 -27.61 -12.09 -10.23
C SER A 96 -27.76 -10.60 -9.96
N VAL A 97 -28.45 -10.25 -8.88
CA VAL A 97 -28.54 -8.87 -8.37
C VAL A 97 -28.25 -8.92 -6.87
N ASN A 98 -27.28 -8.11 -6.44
CA ASN A 98 -26.90 -8.01 -5.03
C ASN A 98 -26.91 -6.56 -4.60
N GLY A 99 -27.32 -6.32 -3.37
CA GLY A 99 -27.27 -5.00 -2.73
C GLY A 99 -26.84 -5.16 -1.28
N ASP A 100 -26.10 -4.17 -0.79
CA ASP A 100 -25.68 -4.08 0.61
C ASP A 100 -25.81 -2.62 1.07
N ILE A 101 -26.44 -2.41 2.21
CA ILE A 101 -26.62 -1.09 2.82
C ILE A 101 -26.15 -1.20 4.27
N GLN A 102 -25.22 -0.32 4.63
CA GLN A 102 -24.65 -0.28 5.97
C GLN A 102 -24.75 1.12 6.56
N PHE A 103 -25.00 1.19 7.85
CA PHE A 103 -24.95 2.40 8.65
C PHE A 103 -24.11 2.13 9.90
N GLY A 104 -23.34 3.12 10.33
CA GLY A 104 -22.48 2.99 11.50
C GLY A 104 -22.27 4.30 12.23
N ASN A 105 -21.41 4.26 13.24
CA ASN A 105 -21.00 5.45 13.98
C ASN A 105 -20.24 6.42 13.08
N PHE A 106 -20.10 7.68 13.49
CA PHE A 106 -19.39 8.74 12.77
C PHE A 106 -19.96 8.98 11.37
N GLY A 107 -21.28 8.99 11.24
CA GLY A 107 -21.93 9.22 9.95
C GLY A 107 -21.64 8.16 8.88
N PHE A 108 -21.03 7.02 9.25
CA PHE A 108 -20.71 5.97 8.27
C PHE A 108 -21.95 5.47 7.55
N LYS A 109 -21.90 5.54 6.23
CA LYS A 109 -22.93 5.05 5.30
C LYS A 109 -22.24 4.37 4.14
N SER A 110 -22.70 3.19 3.79
CA SER A 110 -22.21 2.48 2.61
C SER A 110 -23.38 1.88 1.84
N TYR A 111 -23.46 2.20 0.58
CA TYR A 111 -24.46 1.70 -0.37
C TYR A 111 -23.72 0.99 -1.48
N LYS A 112 -24.00 -0.28 -1.67
CA LYS A 112 -23.36 -1.11 -2.71
C LYS A 112 -24.43 -1.85 -3.49
N GLY A 113 -24.28 -1.87 -4.80
CA GLY A 113 -25.14 -2.63 -5.69
C GLY A 113 -24.33 -3.25 -6.81
N SER A 114 -24.67 -4.46 -7.19
CA SER A 114 -24.11 -5.13 -8.37
C SER A 114 -25.17 -5.97 -9.06
N GLY A 115 -25.04 -6.09 -10.38
CA GLY A 115 -25.87 -6.94 -11.20
C GLY A 115 -25.05 -7.60 -12.30
N SER A 116 -25.33 -8.86 -12.56
CA SER A 116 -24.67 -9.58 -13.66
C SER A 116 -25.61 -10.56 -14.33
N MET A 117 -25.44 -10.72 -15.63
CA MET A 117 -26.19 -11.66 -16.45
C MET A 117 -25.43 -12.02 -17.73
N ARG A 118 -25.55 -13.26 -18.14
CA ARG A 118 -25.13 -13.71 -19.47
C ARG A 118 -26.34 -14.09 -20.29
N TYR A 119 -26.42 -13.58 -21.49
CA TYR A 119 -27.41 -13.98 -22.48
C TYR A 119 -26.71 -14.42 -23.76
N ASN A 120 -26.86 -15.65 -24.14
CA ASN A 120 -26.14 -16.27 -25.27
C ASN A 120 -24.61 -16.04 -25.15
N ASN A 121 -24.06 -15.32 -26.11
CA ASN A 121 -22.62 -15.03 -26.21
C ASN A 121 -22.23 -13.66 -25.64
N ILE A 122 -23.13 -12.99 -24.94
CA ILE A 122 -22.84 -11.68 -24.32
C ILE A 122 -23.10 -11.79 -22.81
N GLY A 123 -22.14 -11.35 -22.03
CA GLY A 123 -22.25 -11.18 -20.58
C GLY A 123 -22.08 -9.74 -20.18
N LEU A 124 -22.83 -9.31 -19.17
CA LEU A 124 -22.71 -7.98 -18.57
C LEU A 124 -22.60 -8.13 -17.05
N SER A 125 -21.65 -7.42 -16.47
CA SER A 125 -21.58 -7.18 -15.02
C SER A 125 -21.49 -5.68 -14.81
N VAL A 126 -22.22 -5.17 -13.80
CA VAL A 126 -22.18 -3.74 -13.40
C VAL A 126 -22.13 -3.66 -11.87
N PHE A 127 -21.42 -2.70 -11.35
CA PHE A 127 -21.46 -2.39 -9.92
C PHE A 127 -21.41 -0.89 -9.67
N ALA A 128 -21.98 -0.49 -8.52
CA ALA A 128 -21.91 0.86 -8.00
C ALA A 128 -21.72 0.79 -6.48
N GLN A 129 -20.88 1.65 -5.96
CA GLN A 129 -20.65 1.79 -4.52
C GLN A 129 -20.51 3.25 -4.15
N ARG A 130 -21.18 3.66 -3.07
CA ARG A 130 -20.94 4.94 -2.39
C ARG A 130 -20.66 4.67 -0.93
N THR A 131 -19.56 5.21 -0.42
CA THR A 131 -19.19 5.17 0.99
C THR A 131 -18.98 6.58 1.49
N GLN A 132 -19.50 6.88 2.69
CA GLN A 132 -19.36 8.16 3.35
C GLN A 132 -19.04 7.94 4.82
N MET A 133 -18.24 8.83 5.39
CA MET A 133 -17.96 8.87 6.83
C MET A 133 -17.63 10.29 7.21
N ASP A 134 -18.19 10.76 8.33
CA ASP A 134 -17.92 12.10 8.83
C ASP A 134 -16.52 12.17 9.47
N ALA A 135 -15.94 13.37 9.52
CA ALA A 135 -14.71 13.64 10.23
C ALA A 135 -14.84 13.27 11.72
N ILE A 136 -13.74 12.84 12.32
CA ILE A 136 -13.70 12.44 13.73
C ILE A 136 -12.73 13.37 14.45
N ASP A 137 -13.21 13.94 15.56
CA ASP A 137 -12.41 14.71 16.50
C ASP A 137 -12.52 14.04 17.87
N ARG A 138 -11.45 13.39 18.30
CA ARG A 138 -11.38 12.66 19.58
C ARG A 138 -10.08 12.84 20.31
N THR A 139 -9.13 13.48 19.69
CA THR A 139 -7.81 13.66 20.27
C THR A 139 -7.83 14.62 21.42
N GLN A 140 -6.89 14.42 22.24
CA GLN A 140 -6.68 15.20 23.40
C GLN A 140 -5.28 15.15 23.90
N ASN A 141 -4.86 16.25 24.40
CA ASN A 141 -3.64 16.41 25.17
C ASN A 141 -3.77 15.61 26.48
N GLY A 142 -3.28 14.37 26.49
CA GLY A 142 -3.27 13.54 27.69
C GLY A 142 -4.24 12.35 27.61
N LEU A 143 -3.74 11.26 27.38
CA LEU A 143 -4.29 10.03 26.87
C LEU A 143 -4.87 9.10 27.92
N THR A 144 -5.67 9.60 28.84
CA THR A 144 -6.49 8.72 29.65
C THR A 144 -7.87 8.53 28.99
N ARG A 145 -8.50 7.36 29.19
CA ARG A 145 -9.87 7.09 28.75
C ARG A 145 -10.89 8.17 29.16
N LYS A 146 -10.59 8.99 30.16
CA LYS A 146 -11.43 10.09 30.61
C LYS A 146 -11.25 11.33 29.75
N GLU A 147 -10.08 11.52 29.25
CA GLU A 147 -9.66 12.66 28.43
C GLU A 147 -10.11 12.53 26.99
N VAL A 148 -10.27 11.29 26.47
CA VAL A 148 -10.85 11.01 25.15
C VAL A 148 -12.26 11.57 24.93
N LYS A 149 -12.82 12.31 25.83
CA LYS A 149 -14.11 13.00 25.66
C LYS A 149 -13.99 14.46 25.27
N ASN A 150 -12.83 15.08 25.41
CA ASN A 150 -12.66 16.46 25.06
C ASN A 150 -12.28 16.53 23.59
N LYS A 151 -12.79 17.46 22.89
CA LYS A 151 -12.54 17.77 21.51
C LYS A 151 -11.62 18.97 21.47
N ASP A 152 -10.53 18.90 20.71
CA ASP A 152 -9.63 20.03 20.55
C ASP A 152 -10.05 20.96 19.40
N GLY A 153 -11.03 20.53 18.60
CA GLY A 153 -11.55 21.28 17.48
C GLY A 153 -10.81 21.02 16.17
N ILE A 154 -9.86 20.08 16.17
CA ILE A 154 -9.15 19.62 14.97
C ILE A 154 -9.55 18.18 14.68
N SER A 155 -9.72 17.81 13.43
CA SER A 155 -10.08 16.44 13.08
C SER A 155 -8.91 15.49 13.26
N ASP A 156 -9.12 14.40 14.01
CA ASP A 156 -8.18 13.26 14.06
C ASP A 156 -8.24 12.39 12.82
N ARG A 157 -9.35 12.45 12.12
CA ARG A 157 -9.62 11.73 10.91
C ARG A 157 -10.51 12.55 10.01
N VAL A 158 -10.16 12.61 8.74
CA VAL A 158 -10.90 13.36 7.73
C VAL A 158 -12.30 12.79 7.47
N ASP A 159 -13.21 13.65 7.02
CA ASP A 159 -14.42 13.26 6.31
C ASP A 159 -14.02 12.52 5.01
N GLU A 160 -14.73 11.49 4.67
CA GLU A 160 -14.47 10.71 3.48
C GLU A 160 -15.76 10.43 2.70
N THR A 161 -15.75 10.78 1.43
CA THR A 161 -16.79 10.40 0.48
C THR A 161 -16.14 9.75 -0.73
N MET A 162 -16.53 8.51 -1.04
CA MET A 162 -16.04 7.76 -2.20
C MET A 162 -17.20 7.22 -3.03
N ASN A 163 -17.14 7.47 -4.34
CA ASN A 163 -18.01 6.87 -5.34
C ASN A 163 -17.17 5.95 -6.24
N ASN A 164 -17.64 4.74 -6.46
CA ASN A 164 -16.98 3.75 -7.30
C ASN A 164 -18.01 3.10 -8.23
N LEU A 165 -17.77 3.20 -9.52
CA LEU A 165 -18.63 2.64 -10.56
C LEU A 165 -17.79 1.73 -11.45
N GLY A 166 -18.39 0.65 -11.94
CA GLY A 166 -17.73 -0.19 -12.91
C GLY A 166 -18.68 -1.05 -13.70
N PHE A 167 -18.19 -1.46 -14.88
CA PHE A 167 -18.85 -2.42 -15.73
C PHE A 167 -17.85 -3.38 -16.36
N SER A 168 -18.32 -4.56 -16.75
CA SER A 168 -17.56 -5.54 -17.54
C SER A 168 -18.48 -6.13 -18.59
N LEU A 169 -18.04 -6.08 -19.84
CA LEU A 169 -18.71 -6.66 -21.00
C LEU A 169 -17.92 -7.89 -21.46
N TYR A 170 -18.58 -9.00 -21.58
CA TYR A 170 -18.01 -10.27 -22.00
C TYR A 170 -18.62 -10.65 -23.35
N PHE A 171 -17.75 -10.99 -24.30
CA PHE A 171 -18.13 -11.54 -25.59
C PHE A 171 -17.54 -12.94 -25.69
N TYR A 172 -18.38 -13.94 -25.69
CA TYR A 172 -18.01 -15.34 -25.82
C TYR A 172 -18.08 -15.75 -27.28
N GLN A 173 -17.01 -16.29 -27.80
CA GLN A 173 -16.84 -16.71 -29.19
C GLN A 173 -17.05 -15.56 -30.19
N PRO A 174 -16.43 -14.38 -29.99
CA PRO A 174 -16.63 -13.28 -30.90
C PRO A 174 -15.98 -13.48 -32.28
N PHE A 175 -14.84 -14.19 -32.34
CA PHE A 175 -14.06 -14.35 -33.58
C PHE A 175 -13.73 -15.82 -33.89
N ALA A 176 -13.57 -16.65 -32.86
CA ALA A 176 -13.18 -18.05 -32.99
C ALA A 176 -13.95 -18.92 -32.01
N LYS A 177 -13.85 -20.24 -32.16
CA LYS A 177 -14.49 -21.18 -31.25
C LYS A 177 -13.83 -21.12 -29.87
N ASN A 178 -14.65 -20.87 -28.83
CA ASN A 178 -14.27 -20.79 -27.44
C ASN A 178 -13.31 -19.61 -27.07
N ASP A 179 -13.12 -18.65 -27.95
CA ASP A 179 -12.43 -17.42 -27.57
C ASP A 179 -13.32 -16.53 -26.70
N LYS A 180 -12.69 -15.60 -25.98
CA LYS A 180 -13.38 -14.68 -25.08
C LYS A 180 -12.73 -13.31 -25.14
N LEU A 181 -13.55 -12.27 -25.37
CA LEU A 181 -13.14 -10.87 -25.26
C LEU A 181 -13.86 -10.24 -24.08
N VAL A 182 -13.11 -9.54 -23.23
CA VAL A 182 -13.65 -8.80 -22.08
C VAL A 182 -13.22 -7.36 -22.16
N LEU A 183 -14.19 -6.46 -22.04
CA LEU A 183 -13.97 -5.01 -21.90
C LEU A 183 -14.44 -4.59 -20.53
N ARG A 184 -13.60 -3.90 -19.76
CA ARG A 184 -13.94 -3.38 -18.44
C ARG A 184 -13.72 -1.87 -18.39
N GLY A 185 -14.55 -1.20 -17.63
CA GLY A 185 -14.40 0.21 -17.30
C GLY A 185 -14.69 0.46 -15.84
N LYS A 186 -13.86 1.29 -15.18
CA LYS A 186 -14.06 1.67 -13.77
C LYS A 186 -13.83 3.17 -13.62
N ALA A 187 -14.61 3.80 -12.76
CA ALA A 187 -14.49 5.21 -12.39
C ALA A 187 -14.56 5.34 -10.88
N ILE A 188 -13.62 6.07 -10.31
CA ILE A 188 -13.54 6.37 -8.89
C ILE A 188 -13.46 7.87 -8.72
N ASP A 189 -14.26 8.39 -7.82
CA ASP A 189 -14.25 9.76 -7.35
C ASP A 189 -14.24 9.75 -5.84
N GLU A 190 -13.20 10.31 -5.24
CA GLU A 190 -12.99 10.31 -3.79
C GLU A 190 -12.64 11.72 -3.32
N HIS A 191 -13.24 12.11 -2.22
CA HIS A 191 -12.94 13.35 -1.51
C HIS A 191 -12.70 13.04 -0.05
N ARG A 192 -11.58 13.49 0.47
CA ARG A 192 -11.17 13.45 1.89
C ARG A 192 -10.99 14.87 2.35
N PHE A 193 -11.55 15.20 3.50
CA PHE A 193 -11.67 16.56 3.94
C PHE A 193 -11.63 16.66 5.46
N GLY A 194 -10.73 17.46 6.02
CA GLY A 194 -10.57 17.60 7.47
C GLY A 194 -9.76 18.85 7.83
N GLY A 195 -9.49 19.01 9.12
CA GLY A 195 -8.78 20.14 9.69
C GLY A 195 -9.54 20.74 10.86
N VAL A 196 -9.48 22.05 11.01
CA VAL A 196 -10.18 22.74 12.09
C VAL A 196 -11.69 22.58 11.97
N MET A 197 -12.32 22.02 13.01
CA MET A 197 -13.74 21.66 13.04
C MET A 197 -14.61 22.65 13.80
N THR A 198 -14.07 23.80 14.23
CA THR A 198 -14.84 24.86 14.87
C THR A 198 -15.69 25.61 13.85
N ASN A 199 -16.88 26.07 14.26
CA ASN A 199 -17.88 26.63 13.36
C ASN A 199 -17.39 27.75 12.44
N ASP A 200 -16.47 28.58 12.92
CA ASP A 200 -16.00 29.76 12.20
C ASP A 200 -14.72 29.48 11.39
N GLN A 201 -14.11 28.32 11.59
CA GLN A 201 -12.79 28.00 11.04
C GLN A 201 -12.72 26.62 10.41
N TYR A 202 -13.84 25.94 10.28
CA TYR A 202 -13.86 24.64 9.62
C TYR A 202 -13.28 24.76 8.22
N MET A 203 -12.20 23.98 7.97
CA MET A 203 -11.44 24.05 6.73
C MET A 203 -10.75 25.40 6.48
N ASN A 204 -10.29 26.04 7.50
CA ASN A 204 -9.42 27.19 7.35
C ASN A 204 -8.14 26.77 6.61
N PRO A 205 -7.83 27.33 5.41
CA PRO A 205 -6.65 26.95 4.65
C PRO A 205 -5.32 27.37 5.29
N TYR A 206 -5.36 28.20 6.31
CA TYR A 206 -4.18 28.71 7.03
C TYR A 206 -3.87 27.92 8.30
N THR A 207 -4.58 26.83 8.58
CA THR A 207 -4.28 25.98 9.74
C THR A 207 -3.54 24.74 9.33
N ASP A 208 -2.52 24.39 10.11
CA ASP A 208 -1.93 23.07 10.09
C ASP A 208 -3.01 22.03 10.27
N GLY A 209 -2.91 20.95 9.56
CA GLY A 209 -3.92 19.92 9.63
C GLY A 209 -5.16 20.15 8.77
N THR A 210 -5.21 21.21 7.93
CA THR A 210 -6.24 21.29 6.89
C THR A 210 -5.94 20.28 5.79
N GLU A 211 -6.89 19.40 5.51
CA GLU A 211 -6.77 18.35 4.52
C GLU A 211 -7.89 18.43 3.50
N ASP A 212 -7.58 18.66 2.22
CA ASP A 212 -8.53 18.54 1.10
C ASP A 212 -7.89 17.72 -0.01
N ILE A 213 -8.16 16.40 -0.01
CA ILE A 213 -7.65 15.48 -1.02
C ILE A 213 -8.79 15.05 -1.93
N ARG A 214 -8.65 15.32 -3.23
CA ARG A 214 -9.60 14.89 -4.27
C ARG A 214 -8.90 13.96 -5.24
N THR A 215 -9.42 12.76 -5.37
CA THR A 215 -8.92 11.73 -6.27
C THR A 215 -9.95 11.39 -7.33
N ASN A 216 -9.56 11.50 -8.61
CA ASN A 216 -10.34 10.97 -9.73
C ASN A 216 -9.49 9.92 -10.46
N ARG A 217 -10.02 8.73 -10.60
CA ARG A 217 -9.37 7.64 -11.32
C ARG A 217 -10.32 7.01 -12.32
N LEU A 218 -9.84 6.88 -13.55
CA LEU A 218 -10.54 6.18 -14.63
C LEU A 218 -9.66 5.05 -15.11
N SER A 219 -10.23 3.87 -15.29
CA SER A 219 -9.54 2.76 -15.94
C SER A 219 -10.39 2.13 -17.03
N ALA A 220 -9.72 1.68 -18.07
CA ALA A 220 -10.30 0.87 -19.13
C ALA A 220 -9.34 -0.28 -19.45
N ASP A 221 -9.83 -1.50 -19.43
CA ASP A 221 -9.03 -2.68 -19.74
C ASP A 221 -9.72 -3.57 -20.76
N LEU A 222 -8.87 -4.23 -21.54
CA LEU A 222 -9.24 -5.18 -22.56
C LEU A 222 -8.47 -6.48 -22.31
N ALA A 223 -9.16 -7.59 -22.28
CA ALA A 223 -8.58 -8.92 -22.22
C ALA A 223 -9.17 -9.82 -23.31
N TYR A 224 -8.30 -10.40 -24.14
CA TYR A 224 -8.69 -11.36 -25.17
C TYR A 224 -7.99 -12.70 -24.96
N THR A 225 -8.77 -13.73 -24.79
CA THR A 225 -8.32 -15.12 -24.61
C THR A 225 -8.63 -15.92 -25.86
N LEU A 226 -7.61 -16.48 -26.49
CA LEU A 226 -7.71 -17.29 -27.69
C LEU A 226 -7.19 -18.72 -27.43
N PRO A 227 -8.04 -19.72 -27.31
CA PRO A 227 -7.62 -21.11 -27.28
C PRO A 227 -6.99 -21.53 -28.62
N ILE A 228 -5.81 -22.14 -28.57
CA ILE A 228 -5.07 -22.65 -29.73
C ILE A 228 -5.03 -24.17 -29.66
N GLY A 229 -5.89 -24.81 -30.44
CA GLY A 229 -6.06 -26.26 -30.35
C GLY A 229 -6.72 -26.70 -29.04
N LYS A 230 -6.27 -27.82 -28.44
CA LYS A 230 -6.85 -28.39 -27.21
C LYS A 230 -6.05 -28.07 -25.95
N HIS A 231 -4.81 -27.66 -26.08
CA HIS A 231 -3.84 -27.67 -24.99
C HIS A 231 -3.09 -26.34 -24.86
N SER A 232 -3.40 -25.36 -25.69
CA SER A 232 -2.70 -24.08 -25.69
C SER A 232 -3.68 -22.91 -25.68
N GLU A 233 -3.25 -21.80 -25.12
CA GLU A 233 -4.02 -20.58 -24.99
C GLU A 233 -3.12 -19.36 -25.14
N LEU A 234 -3.58 -18.37 -25.90
CA LEU A 234 -2.97 -17.05 -26.01
C LEU A 234 -3.85 -16.03 -25.31
N ASN A 235 -3.30 -15.29 -24.37
CA ASN A 235 -3.95 -14.18 -23.70
C ASN A 235 -3.30 -12.86 -24.10
N LEU A 236 -4.10 -11.91 -24.55
CA LEU A 236 -3.71 -10.55 -24.86
C LEU A 236 -4.45 -9.63 -23.90
N THR A 237 -3.74 -8.89 -23.07
CA THR A 237 -4.35 -7.94 -22.15
C THR A 237 -3.72 -6.56 -22.28
N THR A 238 -4.50 -5.53 -21.99
CA THR A 238 -3.98 -4.17 -21.84
C THR A 238 -4.91 -3.38 -20.95
N ALA A 239 -4.34 -2.59 -20.06
CA ALA A 239 -5.10 -1.63 -19.29
C ALA A 239 -4.54 -0.22 -19.50
N TYR A 240 -5.44 0.75 -19.48
CA TYR A 240 -5.12 2.16 -19.40
C TYR A 240 -5.73 2.74 -18.13
N VAL A 241 -4.93 3.45 -17.35
CA VAL A 241 -5.36 4.13 -16.13
C VAL A 241 -4.99 5.61 -16.21
N TYR A 242 -5.98 6.46 -16.06
CA TYR A 242 -5.80 7.87 -15.75
C TYR A 242 -6.10 8.12 -14.29
N HIS A 243 -5.15 8.74 -13.57
CA HIS A 243 -5.28 9.08 -12.17
C HIS A 243 -4.93 10.54 -11.94
N LYS A 244 -5.83 11.29 -11.33
CA LYS A 244 -5.60 12.67 -10.92
C LYS A 244 -5.83 12.77 -9.42
N ARG A 245 -4.88 13.39 -8.72
CA ARG A 245 -5.00 13.77 -7.31
C ARG A 245 -4.74 15.26 -7.14
N GLN A 246 -5.49 15.87 -6.27
CA GLN A 246 -5.28 17.22 -5.78
C GLN A 246 -5.22 17.15 -4.26
N ALA A 247 -4.33 17.92 -3.63
CA ALA A 247 -4.23 18.00 -2.19
C ALA A 247 -3.91 19.43 -1.77
N THR A 248 -4.15 19.77 -0.52
CA THR A 248 -3.62 20.98 0.11
C THR A 248 -2.10 21.02 0.02
N ASN A 249 -1.51 22.18 0.10
CA ASN A 249 -0.07 22.37 0.05
C ASN A 249 0.39 23.20 1.28
N ASP A 250 0.39 22.56 2.43
CA ASP A 250 0.74 23.21 3.70
C ASP A 250 2.23 23.55 3.77
N THR A 251 3.09 22.79 3.11
CA THR A 251 4.52 23.17 2.98
C THR A 251 4.68 24.58 2.39
N PHE A 252 3.85 24.94 1.40
CA PHE A 252 3.85 26.30 0.87
C PHE A 252 3.46 27.33 1.94
N LEU A 253 2.45 27.05 2.75
CA LEU A 253 1.98 27.94 3.80
C LEU A 253 3.11 28.20 4.81
N HIS A 254 3.69 27.15 5.36
CA HIS A 254 4.79 27.25 6.31
C HIS A 254 6.00 27.99 5.75
N ASP A 255 6.49 27.56 4.59
CA ASP A 255 7.64 28.17 3.92
C ASP A 255 7.39 29.65 3.63
N TYR A 256 6.16 30.02 3.25
CA TYR A 256 5.80 31.41 3.01
C TYR A 256 5.82 32.22 4.29
N MET A 257 5.15 31.75 5.36
CA MET A 257 5.13 32.43 6.66
C MET A 257 6.53 32.55 7.26
N ASP A 258 7.34 31.49 7.21
CA ASP A 258 8.72 31.51 7.69
C ASP A 258 9.59 32.53 6.94
N SER A 259 9.42 32.63 5.63
CA SER A 259 10.17 33.61 4.83
C SER A 259 9.72 35.06 5.00
N HIS A 260 8.56 35.28 5.61
CA HIS A 260 7.96 36.62 5.84
C HIS A 260 7.87 36.99 7.32
N LYS A 261 8.62 36.31 8.19
CA LYS A 261 8.72 36.67 9.61
C LYS A 261 9.28 38.06 9.79
N ASP A 262 8.72 38.78 10.76
CA ASP A 262 9.26 40.07 11.18
C ASP A 262 10.60 39.87 11.92
N PRO A 263 11.71 40.41 11.44
CA PRO A 263 13.01 40.32 12.15
C PRO A 263 12.97 40.84 13.58
N ALA A 264 12.01 41.70 13.92
CA ALA A 264 11.83 42.22 15.28
C ALA A 264 11.10 41.23 16.20
N HIS A 265 10.37 40.27 15.63
CA HIS A 265 9.58 39.27 16.34
C HIS A 265 9.77 37.87 15.69
N PRO A 266 11.00 37.30 15.78
CA PRO A 266 11.36 36.08 15.06
C PRO A 266 10.61 34.83 15.55
N ASP A 267 10.06 34.90 16.76
CA ASP A 267 9.29 33.80 17.38
C ASP A 267 7.80 33.80 16.98
N GLU A 268 7.36 34.84 16.26
CA GLU A 268 5.99 34.93 15.76
C GLU A 268 5.93 34.45 14.29
N ASP A 269 4.80 33.91 13.92
CA ASP A 269 4.56 33.52 12.52
C ASP A 269 4.56 34.76 11.63
N GLY A 270 5.10 34.62 10.43
CA GLY A 270 5.10 35.66 9.42
C GLY A 270 3.72 35.92 8.83
N ALA A 271 3.64 36.91 7.93
CA ALA A 271 2.38 37.23 7.26
C ALA A 271 1.84 36.03 6.45
N GLU A 272 0.55 35.75 6.59
CA GLU A 272 -0.15 34.73 5.79
C GLU A 272 -0.18 35.11 4.30
N PRO A 273 -0.05 34.13 3.38
CA PRO A 273 -0.20 34.40 1.96
C PRO A 273 -1.66 34.76 1.61
N ASP A 274 -1.87 35.51 0.53
CA ASP A 274 -3.21 35.76 0.01
C ASP A 274 -3.90 34.44 -0.36
N VAL A 275 -5.20 34.31 -0.07
CA VAL A 275 -6.00 33.09 -0.37
C VAL A 275 -5.85 32.64 -1.82
N SER A 276 -5.70 33.59 -2.77
CA SER A 276 -5.49 33.25 -4.18
C SER A 276 -4.18 32.52 -4.47
N MET A 277 -3.21 32.59 -3.53
CA MET A 277 -1.93 31.86 -3.60
C MET A 277 -2.06 30.44 -3.05
N MET A 278 -3.06 30.16 -2.21
CA MET A 278 -3.30 28.84 -1.62
C MET A 278 -3.82 27.86 -2.70
N ARG A 279 -2.92 27.42 -3.58
CA ARG A 279 -3.24 26.52 -4.70
C ARG A 279 -2.95 25.09 -4.32
N PRO A 280 -3.84 24.16 -4.70
CA PRO A 280 -3.60 22.76 -4.41
C PRO A 280 -2.38 22.25 -5.18
N TYR A 281 -1.68 21.30 -4.60
CA TYR A 281 -0.76 20.43 -5.32
C TYR A 281 -1.56 19.50 -6.23
N ILE A 282 -1.12 19.33 -7.48
CA ILE A 282 -1.84 18.54 -8.48
C ILE A 282 -0.90 17.51 -9.09
N ALA A 283 -1.27 16.25 -8.96
CA ALA A 283 -0.62 15.14 -9.62
C ALA A 283 -1.56 14.51 -10.67
N LYS A 284 -1.03 14.25 -11.88
CA LYS A 284 -1.73 13.58 -12.99
C LYS A 284 -0.86 12.47 -13.53
N GLU A 285 -1.40 11.27 -13.54
CA GLU A 285 -0.71 10.07 -14.00
C GLU A 285 -1.48 9.37 -15.11
N ASN A 286 -0.74 8.84 -16.07
CA ASN A 286 -1.22 7.95 -17.11
C ASN A 286 -0.37 6.69 -17.12
N THR A 287 -1.02 5.54 -17.03
CA THR A 287 -0.36 4.23 -17.01
C THR A 287 -0.97 3.33 -18.08
N VAL A 288 -0.13 2.60 -18.81
CA VAL A 288 -0.52 1.59 -19.80
C VAL A 288 0.23 0.29 -19.50
N THR A 289 -0.51 -0.83 -19.46
CA THR A 289 0.05 -2.16 -19.09
C THR A 289 -0.29 -3.22 -20.15
N PRO A 290 0.36 -3.23 -21.33
CA PRO A 290 0.16 -4.29 -22.32
C PRO A 290 0.81 -5.59 -21.90
N SER A 291 0.14 -6.72 -22.13
CA SER A 291 0.69 -8.05 -21.87
C SER A 291 0.25 -9.06 -22.93
N ILE A 292 1.18 -9.93 -23.29
CA ILE A 292 0.95 -11.08 -24.15
C ILE A 292 1.47 -12.29 -23.40
N THR A 293 0.59 -13.27 -23.14
CA THR A 293 0.98 -14.52 -22.49
C THR A 293 0.51 -15.73 -23.30
N PHE A 294 1.36 -16.72 -23.39
CA PHE A 294 1.08 -17.98 -24.04
C PHE A 294 1.26 -19.12 -23.05
N THR A 295 0.22 -19.95 -22.91
CA THR A 295 0.24 -21.14 -22.07
C THR A 295 0.07 -22.38 -22.94
N SER A 296 0.82 -23.45 -22.68
CA SER A 296 0.72 -24.71 -23.41
C SER A 296 0.94 -25.92 -22.49
N ILE A 297 0.05 -26.88 -22.55
CA ILE A 297 0.15 -28.16 -21.82
C ILE A 297 0.76 -29.20 -22.74
N LEU A 298 1.96 -29.68 -22.40
CA LEU A 298 2.77 -30.63 -23.17
C LEU A 298 3.09 -31.86 -22.29
N GLY A 299 2.19 -32.83 -22.29
CA GLY A 299 2.33 -34.00 -21.42
C GLY A 299 2.26 -33.63 -19.93
N ASN A 300 3.37 -33.80 -19.21
CA ASN A 300 3.49 -33.45 -17.80
C ASN A 300 4.09 -32.05 -17.54
N HIS A 301 4.20 -31.23 -18.59
CA HIS A 301 4.68 -29.84 -18.54
C HIS A 301 3.54 -28.89 -18.85
N THR A 302 3.44 -27.79 -18.08
CA THR A 302 2.62 -26.63 -18.42
C THR A 302 3.55 -25.44 -18.59
N LEU A 303 3.84 -25.13 -19.85
CA LEU A 303 4.70 -24.01 -20.22
C LEU A 303 3.87 -22.72 -20.25
N LEU A 304 4.37 -21.70 -19.60
CA LEU A 304 3.85 -20.32 -19.62
C LEU A 304 4.98 -19.39 -19.99
N GLY A 305 4.78 -18.56 -20.99
CA GLY A 305 5.74 -17.53 -21.37
C GLY A 305 5.05 -16.30 -21.88
N GLY A 306 5.74 -15.17 -21.88
CA GLY A 306 5.13 -13.93 -22.32
C GLY A 306 6.02 -12.70 -22.25
N VAL A 307 5.39 -11.59 -22.64
CA VAL A 307 5.94 -10.24 -22.58
C VAL A 307 4.96 -9.34 -21.86
N GLN A 308 5.42 -8.57 -20.91
CA GLN A 308 4.62 -7.59 -20.17
C GLN A 308 5.29 -6.23 -20.24
N GLY A 309 4.49 -5.19 -20.47
CA GLY A 309 4.92 -3.81 -20.44
C GLY A 309 4.24 -3.06 -19.28
N TYR A 310 4.96 -2.13 -18.68
CA TYR A 310 4.46 -1.14 -17.74
C TYR A 310 5.03 0.22 -18.12
N PHE A 311 4.15 1.15 -18.47
CA PHE A 311 4.55 2.47 -18.93
C PHE A 311 3.77 3.54 -18.18
N THR A 312 4.45 4.33 -17.37
CA THR A 312 3.82 5.39 -16.59
C THR A 312 4.43 6.75 -16.89
N ARG A 313 3.58 7.76 -16.85
CA ARG A 313 3.92 9.17 -16.96
C ARG A 313 3.16 9.93 -15.89
N LEU A 314 3.90 10.51 -14.96
CA LEU A 314 3.38 11.32 -13.87
C LEU A 314 3.82 12.76 -14.06
N ARG A 315 2.89 13.70 -13.95
CA ARG A 315 3.15 15.14 -13.90
C ARG A 315 2.60 15.71 -12.62
N GLU A 316 3.47 16.32 -11.85
CA GLU A 316 3.15 16.99 -10.58
C GLU A 316 3.34 18.50 -10.75
N THR A 317 2.48 19.28 -10.11
CA THR A 317 2.55 20.75 -10.13
C THR A 317 2.25 21.25 -8.73
N GLY A 318 3.20 21.98 -8.15
CA GLY A 318 3.08 22.59 -6.83
C GLY A 318 3.55 24.03 -6.82
N LEU A 319 3.12 24.78 -5.82
CA LEU A 319 3.61 26.11 -5.50
C LEU A 319 4.56 25.98 -4.31
N TYR A 320 5.68 26.69 -4.36
CA TYR A 320 6.75 26.62 -3.37
C TYR A 320 7.30 27.98 -3.08
N VAL A 321 8.05 28.10 -1.98
CA VAL A 321 8.79 29.31 -1.57
C VAL A 321 10.19 28.87 -1.15
N ILE A 322 11.18 29.72 -1.36
CA ILE A 322 12.51 29.54 -0.77
C ILE A 322 12.48 30.20 0.60
N SER A 323 12.53 29.40 1.66
CA SER A 323 12.46 29.86 3.06
C SER A 323 13.71 29.52 3.87
N ALA A 324 14.61 28.69 3.34
CA ALA A 324 15.80 28.24 4.06
C ALA A 324 16.72 29.39 4.43
N GLU A 325 17.23 29.40 5.68
CA GLU A 325 18.07 30.44 6.25
C GLU A 325 19.30 30.75 5.39
N ASP A 326 19.95 29.71 4.87
CA ASP A 326 21.15 29.82 4.01
C ASP A 326 20.84 30.45 2.64
N GLU A 327 19.59 30.53 2.25
CA GLU A 327 19.12 31.07 0.99
C GLU A 327 18.62 32.53 1.10
N LYS A 328 18.67 33.14 2.28
CA LYS A 328 18.22 34.54 2.50
C LYS A 328 18.84 35.58 1.54
N THR A 329 19.97 35.27 0.97
CA THR A 329 20.63 36.15 -0.02
C THR A 329 20.10 35.90 -1.45
N SER A 330 19.28 34.92 -1.66
CA SER A 330 18.67 34.66 -2.96
C SER A 330 17.70 35.77 -3.36
N PRO A 331 17.73 36.27 -4.61
CA PRO A 331 16.76 37.25 -5.07
C PRO A 331 15.32 36.72 -5.13
N TYR A 332 15.14 35.42 -4.91
CA TYR A 332 13.85 34.74 -4.91
C TYR A 332 13.45 34.26 -3.50
N TYR A 333 14.18 34.66 -2.46
CA TYR A 333 13.80 34.37 -1.07
C TYR A 333 12.42 34.97 -0.77
N GLY A 334 11.51 34.17 -0.21
CA GLY A 334 10.13 34.56 0.06
C GLY A 334 9.22 34.72 -1.17
N VAL A 335 9.75 34.57 -2.39
CA VAL A 335 8.96 34.73 -3.62
C VAL A 335 8.32 33.41 -4.02
N PRO A 336 6.96 33.35 -4.11
CA PRO A 336 6.28 32.15 -4.57
C PRO A 336 6.65 31.74 -5.98
N TYR A 337 6.94 30.47 -6.21
CA TYR A 337 7.25 29.95 -7.53
C TYR A 337 6.56 28.60 -7.79
N THR A 338 6.25 28.31 -9.05
CA THR A 338 5.67 27.03 -9.48
C THR A 338 6.79 26.06 -9.87
N SER A 339 6.71 24.83 -9.39
CA SER A 339 7.50 23.71 -9.91
C SER A 339 6.59 22.71 -10.63
N ILE A 340 7.06 22.22 -11.76
CA ILE A 340 6.45 21.16 -12.55
C ILE A 340 7.41 20.00 -12.62
N GLY A 341 7.09 18.93 -11.91
CA GLY A 341 7.78 17.64 -11.99
C GLY A 341 7.20 16.77 -13.12
N LYS A 342 8.06 16.21 -13.95
CA LYS A 342 7.72 15.18 -14.94
C LYS A 342 8.48 13.92 -14.61
N LYS A 343 7.76 12.87 -14.28
CA LYS A 343 8.34 11.59 -13.87
C LYS A 343 7.88 10.48 -14.83
N HIS A 344 8.74 9.50 -15.05
CA HIS A 344 8.39 8.33 -15.82
C HIS A 344 8.98 7.06 -15.22
N ALA A 345 8.26 5.96 -15.37
CA ALA A 345 8.75 4.63 -15.14
C ALA A 345 8.29 3.72 -16.27
N ASN A 346 9.22 3.03 -16.89
CA ASN A 346 8.94 2.06 -17.94
C ASN A 346 9.63 0.74 -17.59
N GLU A 347 8.89 -0.34 -17.76
CA GLU A 347 9.40 -1.69 -17.62
C GLU A 347 8.90 -2.54 -18.80
N VAL A 348 9.77 -3.29 -19.40
CA VAL A 348 9.41 -4.35 -20.36
C VAL A 348 10.06 -5.62 -19.90
N GLY A 349 9.25 -6.61 -19.57
CA GLY A 349 9.67 -7.91 -19.05
C GLY A 349 9.34 -9.06 -20.01
N PHE A 350 10.31 -9.91 -20.26
CA PHE A 350 10.16 -11.20 -20.93
C PHE A 350 10.27 -12.30 -19.89
N PHE A 351 9.35 -13.24 -19.87
CA PHE A 351 9.37 -14.32 -18.90
C PHE A 351 8.98 -15.66 -19.50
N VAL A 352 9.50 -16.71 -18.88
CA VAL A 352 9.11 -18.09 -19.13
C VAL A 352 9.13 -18.87 -17.83
N GLN A 353 8.16 -19.77 -17.68
CA GLN A 353 8.01 -20.68 -16.54
C GLN A 353 7.50 -22.03 -17.05
N ASP A 354 7.95 -23.10 -16.42
CA ASP A 354 7.45 -24.45 -16.63
C ASP A 354 6.87 -25.00 -15.32
N GLU A 355 5.64 -25.44 -15.31
CA GLU A 355 5.10 -26.29 -14.26
C GLU A 355 5.28 -27.73 -14.66
N TRP A 356 6.36 -28.33 -14.18
CA TRP A 356 6.76 -29.70 -14.50
C TRP A 356 6.29 -30.67 -13.42
N ASN A 357 5.31 -31.50 -13.75
CA ASN A 357 4.85 -32.61 -12.92
C ASN A 357 5.83 -33.80 -13.08
N VAL A 358 6.94 -33.76 -12.34
CA VAL A 358 8.03 -34.78 -12.39
C VAL A 358 7.49 -36.16 -12.05
N THR A 359 6.61 -36.21 -11.05
CA THR A 359 5.83 -37.39 -10.66
C THR A 359 4.42 -36.94 -10.25
N PRO A 360 3.45 -37.84 -10.05
CA PRO A 360 2.15 -37.47 -9.52
C PRO A 360 2.16 -36.75 -8.17
N LYS A 361 3.28 -36.81 -7.43
CA LYS A 361 3.46 -36.19 -6.12
C LYS A 361 4.43 -35.01 -6.11
N LEU A 362 5.27 -34.88 -7.15
CA LEU A 362 6.32 -33.87 -7.20
C LEU A 362 6.12 -32.95 -8.41
N THR A 363 5.88 -31.68 -8.14
CA THR A 363 5.85 -30.60 -9.13
C THR A 363 7.04 -29.67 -8.87
N VAL A 364 7.77 -29.33 -9.93
CA VAL A 364 8.87 -28.36 -9.92
C VAL A 364 8.54 -27.24 -10.90
N VAL A 365 8.70 -26.00 -10.46
CA VAL A 365 8.32 -24.81 -11.24
C VAL A 365 9.53 -23.88 -11.38
N PRO A 366 10.45 -24.15 -12.32
CA PRO A 366 11.49 -23.19 -12.69
C PRO A 366 10.89 -22.06 -13.52
N GLY A 367 11.39 -20.86 -13.30
CA GLY A 367 11.01 -19.67 -14.06
C GLY A 367 12.14 -18.66 -14.11
N ILE A 368 12.14 -17.86 -15.15
CA ILE A 368 13.09 -16.77 -15.33
C ILE A 368 12.37 -15.59 -15.98
N ARG A 369 12.71 -14.38 -15.52
CA ARG A 369 12.25 -13.13 -16.09
C ARG A 369 13.41 -12.20 -16.35
N VAL A 370 13.39 -11.51 -17.47
CA VAL A 370 14.36 -10.47 -17.84
C VAL A 370 13.60 -9.18 -18.05
N ASP A 371 13.91 -8.17 -17.26
CA ASP A 371 13.26 -6.87 -17.30
C ASP A 371 14.23 -5.78 -17.73
N SER A 372 13.79 -4.93 -18.64
CA SER A 372 14.44 -3.69 -18.98
C SER A 372 13.71 -2.54 -18.29
N HIS A 373 14.39 -1.83 -17.40
CA HIS A 373 13.87 -0.70 -16.65
C HIS A 373 14.41 0.61 -17.21
N SER A 374 13.55 1.61 -17.29
CA SER A 374 13.94 3.00 -17.57
C SER A 374 13.06 3.92 -16.74
N SER A 375 13.64 4.70 -15.82
CA SER A 375 12.91 5.66 -15.00
C SER A 375 13.70 6.96 -14.85
N GLY A 376 13.00 8.04 -14.50
CA GLY A 376 13.64 9.34 -14.29
C GLY A 376 12.65 10.43 -13.96
N GLU A 377 13.20 11.55 -13.52
CA GLU A 377 12.47 12.72 -13.08
C GLU A 377 13.15 13.98 -13.61
N GLU A 378 12.34 14.92 -14.09
CA GLU A 378 12.77 16.22 -14.60
C GLU A 378 11.86 17.30 -13.99
N TYR A 379 12.45 18.44 -13.62
CA TYR A 379 11.72 19.54 -13.03
C TYR A 379 11.89 20.82 -13.84
N ALA A 380 10.82 21.62 -13.89
CA ALA A 380 10.82 22.94 -14.46
C ALA A 380 10.21 23.93 -13.47
N THR A 381 10.98 24.92 -13.06
CA THR A 381 10.57 25.95 -12.10
C THR A 381 10.32 27.29 -12.80
N SER A 382 9.37 28.07 -12.29
CA SER A 382 9.05 29.40 -12.85
C SER A 382 10.09 30.48 -12.52
N VAL A 383 10.95 30.23 -11.53
CA VAL A 383 12.12 31.02 -11.18
C VAL A 383 13.38 30.14 -11.20
N LYS A 384 14.54 30.75 -11.32
CA LYS A 384 15.79 29.98 -11.28
C LYS A 384 16.10 29.60 -9.83
N VAL A 385 15.96 28.33 -9.52
CA VAL A 385 16.41 27.71 -8.27
C VAL A 385 17.64 26.84 -8.51
N SER A 386 18.31 26.43 -7.45
CA SER A 386 19.45 25.52 -7.56
C SER A 386 19.05 24.19 -8.23
N ASP A 387 19.86 23.71 -9.18
CA ASP A 387 19.66 22.40 -9.82
C ASP A 387 19.75 21.26 -8.79
N SER A 388 20.45 21.48 -7.68
CA SER A 388 20.54 20.52 -6.57
C SER A 388 19.24 20.42 -5.76
N ALA A 389 18.43 21.49 -5.75
CA ALA A 389 17.09 21.46 -5.12
C ALA A 389 16.09 20.61 -5.92
N PHE A 390 16.27 20.52 -7.23
CA PHE A 390 15.42 19.74 -8.13
C PHE A 390 16.29 18.89 -9.08
N PRO A 391 16.99 17.88 -8.58
CA PRO A 391 17.93 17.12 -9.39
C PRO A 391 17.22 16.34 -10.49
N THR A 392 17.67 16.51 -11.72
CA THR A 392 17.26 15.64 -12.82
C THR A 392 17.85 14.25 -12.62
N THR A 393 17.01 13.24 -12.62
CA THR A 393 17.43 11.86 -12.39
C THR A 393 17.17 11.00 -13.63
N LYS A 394 18.04 10.03 -13.86
CA LYS A 394 17.90 9.04 -14.94
C LYS A 394 18.42 7.70 -14.47
N PHE A 395 17.65 6.67 -14.73
CA PHE A 395 18.02 5.31 -14.43
C PHE A 395 17.69 4.39 -15.61
N SER A 396 18.58 3.51 -15.97
CA SER A 396 18.34 2.47 -16.96
C SER A 396 19.12 1.22 -16.57
N LYS A 397 18.44 0.08 -16.53
CA LYS A 397 19.06 -1.20 -16.16
C LYS A 397 18.27 -2.37 -16.68
N THR A 398 18.98 -3.39 -17.13
CA THR A 398 18.41 -4.71 -17.38
C THR A 398 18.69 -5.61 -16.18
N THR A 399 17.65 -6.33 -15.73
CA THR A 399 17.73 -7.25 -14.60
C THR A 399 17.28 -8.64 -15.02
N VAL A 400 17.86 -9.66 -14.36
CA VAL A 400 17.48 -11.06 -14.55
C VAL A 400 17.00 -11.59 -13.22
N ASN A 401 15.78 -12.10 -13.20
CA ASN A 401 15.06 -12.52 -12.01
C ASN A 401 14.69 -14.02 -12.12
N PRO A 402 15.60 -14.95 -11.73
CA PRO A 402 15.29 -16.37 -11.67
C PRO A 402 14.41 -16.73 -10.46
N ARG A 403 13.63 -17.77 -10.63
CA ARG A 403 12.77 -18.36 -9.59
C ARG A 403 12.75 -19.88 -9.74
N ILE A 404 12.67 -20.58 -8.62
CA ILE A 404 12.31 -22.00 -8.58
C ILE A 404 11.33 -22.25 -7.43
N ALA A 405 10.26 -22.98 -7.70
CA ALA A 405 9.35 -23.48 -6.68
C ALA A 405 9.20 -24.99 -6.79
N ILE A 406 8.99 -25.64 -5.65
CA ILE A 406 8.81 -27.08 -5.53
C ILE A 406 7.57 -27.34 -4.69
N LYS A 407 6.70 -28.22 -5.14
CA LYS A 407 5.58 -28.77 -4.39
C LYS A 407 5.76 -30.30 -4.30
N TYR A 408 5.68 -30.83 -3.09
CA TYR A 408 5.75 -32.27 -2.85
C TYR A 408 4.59 -32.74 -1.98
N GLU A 409 3.77 -33.62 -2.53
CA GLU A 409 2.66 -34.26 -1.84
C GLU A 409 3.17 -35.49 -1.08
N LEU A 410 3.67 -35.27 0.17
CA LEU A 410 4.22 -36.32 1.00
C LEU A 410 3.17 -37.40 1.29
N THR A 411 1.96 -36.95 1.62
CA THR A 411 0.75 -37.78 1.72
C THR A 411 -0.43 -37.02 1.08
N PRO A 412 -1.58 -37.65 0.85
CA PRO A 412 -2.78 -36.95 0.37
C PRO A 412 -3.23 -35.79 1.25
N SER A 413 -2.79 -35.77 2.51
CA SER A 413 -3.15 -34.73 3.48
C SER A 413 -1.99 -33.78 3.84
N LEU A 414 -0.75 -34.07 3.43
CA LEU A 414 0.41 -33.26 3.79
C LEU A 414 1.19 -32.85 2.54
N VAL A 415 1.21 -31.54 2.29
CA VAL A 415 1.90 -30.93 1.16
C VAL A 415 3.03 -30.06 1.66
N LEU A 416 4.22 -30.30 1.15
CA LEU A 416 5.41 -29.48 1.38
C LEU A 416 5.64 -28.56 0.19
N ARG A 417 6.04 -27.33 0.44
CA ARG A 417 6.43 -26.38 -0.62
C ARG A 417 7.70 -25.66 -0.24
N ALA A 418 8.52 -25.41 -1.25
CA ALA A 418 9.69 -24.55 -1.12
C ALA A 418 9.75 -23.61 -2.32
N ASN A 419 10.17 -22.38 -2.12
CA ASN A 419 10.45 -21.47 -3.22
C ASN A 419 11.64 -20.57 -2.92
N VAL A 420 12.41 -20.27 -3.96
CA VAL A 420 13.47 -19.26 -3.97
C VAL A 420 13.29 -18.41 -5.21
N GLY A 421 13.41 -17.11 -5.08
CA GLY A 421 13.35 -16.21 -6.22
C GLY A 421 13.93 -14.84 -5.91
N THR A 422 14.15 -14.08 -6.97
CA THR A 422 14.74 -12.74 -6.90
C THR A 422 13.74 -11.69 -7.37
N GLY A 423 13.97 -10.43 -6.97
CA GLY A 423 13.20 -9.28 -7.38
C GLY A 423 14.06 -8.02 -7.44
N PHE A 424 13.49 -6.98 -8.06
CA PHE A 424 14.17 -5.72 -8.27
C PHE A 424 13.18 -4.56 -8.22
N ARG A 425 13.59 -3.45 -7.57
CA ARG A 425 12.84 -2.19 -7.54
C ARG A 425 13.70 -1.08 -8.13
N ALA A 426 13.15 -0.38 -9.13
CA ALA A 426 13.80 0.80 -9.72
C ALA A 426 13.71 2.02 -8.77
N PRO A 427 14.72 2.93 -8.79
CA PRO A 427 14.81 4.01 -7.78
C PRO A 427 13.97 5.24 -8.06
N TYR A 428 13.41 5.42 -9.24
CA TYR A 428 12.70 6.63 -9.66
C TYR A 428 11.41 6.34 -10.42
N GLY A 429 10.64 7.39 -10.66
CA GLY A 429 9.47 7.35 -11.54
C GLY A 429 8.15 7.08 -10.84
N PHE A 430 8.13 7.06 -9.52
CA PHE A 430 6.95 6.91 -8.72
C PHE A 430 6.72 8.16 -7.86
N SER A 431 5.45 8.43 -7.54
CA SER A 431 5.13 9.43 -6.55
C SER A 431 5.44 8.84 -5.19
N GLU A 432 6.50 9.27 -4.61
CA GLU A 432 6.85 8.94 -3.23
C GLU A 432 6.56 10.08 -2.28
N ASP A 433 6.07 11.16 -2.77
CA ASP A 433 5.35 12.16 -2.02
C ASP A 433 4.07 11.48 -1.56
N LEU A 434 4.26 10.58 -0.59
CA LEU A 434 3.34 9.53 -0.15
C LEU A 434 2.03 10.10 0.31
N HIS A 435 2.10 11.23 0.91
CA HIS A 435 1.00 12.01 1.35
C HIS A 435 1.09 13.36 0.67
N LEU A 436 0.41 13.53 -0.42
CA LEU A 436 -0.01 14.86 -0.82
C LEU A 436 -1.11 15.29 0.17
N CYS A 437 -0.76 15.31 1.44
CA CYS A 437 -1.62 15.71 2.53
C CYS A 437 -0.95 16.81 3.32
N SER A 438 -1.69 17.44 4.20
CA SER A 438 -1.21 18.48 5.10
C SER A 438 0.07 18.01 5.80
N GLY A 439 1.06 18.87 5.84
CA GLY A 439 2.34 18.58 6.44
C GLY A 439 3.22 17.58 5.65
N SER A 440 2.84 17.22 4.42
CA SER A 440 3.73 16.41 3.58
C SER A 440 4.75 17.31 2.88
N PRO A 441 5.98 17.34 3.37
CA PRO A 441 7.02 18.13 2.75
C PRO A 441 7.41 17.52 1.40
N ARG A 442 8.03 18.34 0.57
CA ARG A 442 8.76 17.84 -0.58
C ARG A 442 9.79 16.82 -0.13
N VAL A 443 9.84 15.68 -0.80
CA VAL A 443 10.83 14.66 -0.52
C VAL A 443 11.93 14.71 -1.57
N TRP A 444 13.15 14.91 -1.12
CA TRP A 444 14.30 14.95 -2.00
C TRP A 444 14.73 13.56 -2.44
N LYS A 445 15.15 13.43 -3.70
CA LYS A 445 15.68 12.17 -4.25
C LYS A 445 17.06 12.41 -4.83
N SER A 446 18.06 11.73 -4.28
CA SER A 446 19.42 11.80 -4.82
C SER A 446 19.48 11.28 -6.27
N SER A 447 20.25 11.95 -7.13
CA SER A 447 20.57 11.47 -8.47
C SER A 447 21.42 10.19 -8.48
N SER A 448 21.97 9.80 -7.34
CA SER A 448 22.80 8.60 -7.14
C SER A 448 22.07 7.40 -6.57
N LEU A 449 20.75 7.46 -6.41
CA LEU A 449 19.96 6.32 -5.92
C LEU A 449 20.16 5.09 -6.80
N LYS A 450 20.38 3.95 -6.13
CA LYS A 450 20.52 2.63 -6.75
C LYS A 450 19.22 1.88 -6.70
N GLY A 451 18.98 0.99 -7.66
CA GLY A 451 17.86 0.06 -7.59
C GLY A 451 18.08 -1.00 -6.50
N GLU A 452 17.04 -1.25 -5.72
CA GLU A 452 17.00 -2.25 -4.66
C GLU A 452 16.87 -3.66 -5.27
N ARG A 453 17.59 -4.62 -4.70
CA ARG A 453 17.53 -6.05 -5.08
C ARG A 453 17.11 -6.89 -3.90
N ALA A 454 16.33 -7.93 -4.19
CA ALA A 454 15.89 -8.87 -3.18
C ALA A 454 16.09 -10.33 -3.59
N ILE A 455 16.32 -11.19 -2.59
CA ILE A 455 16.27 -12.63 -2.71
C ILE A 455 15.39 -13.17 -1.58
N SER A 456 14.32 -13.86 -1.96
CA SER A 456 13.35 -14.43 -1.02
C SER A 456 13.43 -15.95 -0.99
N TYR A 457 13.33 -16.51 0.20
CA TYR A 457 13.28 -17.94 0.50
C TYR A 457 12.02 -18.24 1.30
N ASN A 458 11.27 -19.23 0.89
CA ASN A 458 10.10 -19.70 1.62
C ASN A 458 10.08 -21.23 1.69
N LEU A 459 9.73 -21.78 2.84
CA LEU A 459 9.53 -23.19 3.07
C LEU A 459 8.23 -23.37 3.86
N SER A 460 7.29 -24.14 3.32
CA SER A 460 5.99 -24.35 3.96
C SER A 460 5.57 -25.81 3.99
N ALA A 461 4.76 -26.13 4.99
CA ALA A 461 4.04 -27.38 5.10
C ALA A 461 2.56 -27.10 5.39
N ASP A 462 1.67 -27.73 4.61
CA ASP A 462 0.24 -27.62 4.76
C ASP A 462 -0.36 -29.02 5.01
N TYR A 463 -1.09 -29.14 6.10
CA TYR A 463 -1.81 -30.35 6.45
C TYR A 463 -3.32 -30.14 6.31
N TYR A 464 -3.96 -30.96 5.51
CA TYR A 464 -5.39 -30.94 5.24
C TYR A 464 -6.07 -32.20 5.74
N ALA A 465 -6.93 -32.08 6.73
CA ALA A 465 -7.83 -33.14 7.17
C ALA A 465 -9.29 -32.69 7.01
N LYS A 466 -10.23 -33.63 7.12
CA LYS A 466 -11.66 -33.34 6.93
C LYS A 466 -12.19 -32.21 7.81
N LYS A 467 -11.65 -32.06 9.04
CA LYS A 467 -12.11 -31.07 10.03
C LYS A 467 -11.05 -30.06 10.43
N TYR A 468 -9.79 -30.28 10.05
CA TYR A 468 -8.65 -29.49 10.48
C TYR A 468 -7.75 -29.16 9.31
N GLN A 469 -7.25 -27.95 9.30
CA GLN A 469 -6.23 -27.51 8.40
C GLN A 469 -5.14 -26.81 9.23
N PHE A 470 -3.88 -27.17 9.00
CA PHE A 470 -2.73 -26.53 9.62
C PHE A 470 -1.75 -26.11 8.54
N SER A 471 -1.16 -24.94 8.70
CA SER A 471 -0.10 -24.44 7.85
C SER A 471 1.03 -23.87 8.66
N ILE A 472 2.25 -24.10 8.21
CA ILE A 472 3.46 -23.43 8.70
C ILE A 472 4.21 -22.92 7.48
N ASN A 473 4.71 -21.70 7.54
CA ASN A 473 5.61 -21.13 6.55
C ASN A 473 6.79 -20.45 7.25
N ILE A 474 8.00 -20.76 6.81
CA ILE A 474 9.23 -20.11 7.26
C ILE A 474 9.74 -19.30 6.08
N PHE A 475 10.02 -18.03 6.30
CA PHE A 475 10.46 -17.15 5.23
C PHE A 475 11.68 -16.32 5.62
N ARG A 476 12.45 -15.93 4.62
CA ARG A 476 13.50 -14.92 4.72
C ARG A 476 13.66 -14.20 3.40
N THR A 477 13.69 -12.86 3.44
CA THR A 477 14.02 -12.01 2.30
C THR A 477 15.21 -11.14 2.67
N ASN A 478 16.28 -11.22 1.87
CA ASN A 478 17.43 -10.34 1.98
C ASN A 478 17.27 -9.22 0.94
N LEU A 479 17.46 -7.99 1.40
CA LEU A 479 17.39 -6.77 0.60
C LEU A 479 18.78 -6.18 0.50
N LYS A 480 19.19 -5.82 -0.70
CA LYS A 480 20.44 -5.12 -0.97
C LYS A 480 20.16 -3.73 -1.50
N ASP A 481 20.92 -2.73 -1.04
CA ASP A 481 20.74 -1.31 -1.37
C ASP A 481 19.29 -0.86 -1.07
N LYS A 482 18.74 -1.19 0.11
CA LYS A 482 17.35 -0.88 0.47
C LYS A 482 17.08 0.62 0.34
N ILE A 483 16.05 0.95 -0.42
CA ILE A 483 15.57 2.34 -0.55
C ILE A 483 14.62 2.64 0.61
N GLN A 484 14.90 3.70 1.34
CA GLN A 484 14.11 4.10 2.50
C GLN A 484 13.88 5.61 2.53
N PHE A 485 12.73 6.00 3.04
CA PHE A 485 12.39 7.34 3.44
C PHE A 485 13.09 7.66 4.78
N SER A 486 13.79 8.77 4.84
CA SER A 486 14.58 9.20 6.00
C SER A 486 14.48 10.70 6.19
N PRO A 487 14.71 11.25 7.40
CA PRO A 487 14.94 12.67 7.57
C PRO A 487 16.06 13.15 6.65
N ALA A 488 15.91 14.35 6.12
CA ALA A 488 16.92 14.96 5.26
C ALA A 488 18.23 15.17 6.04
N ASP A 489 19.36 14.94 5.38
CA ASP A 489 20.67 15.34 5.91
C ASP A 489 20.85 16.87 5.79
N ASP A 490 21.91 17.40 6.41
CA ASP A 490 22.12 18.85 6.49
C ASP A 490 22.37 19.49 5.11
N GLU A 491 22.92 18.76 4.16
CA GLU A 491 23.10 19.25 2.79
C GLU A 491 21.75 19.37 2.06
N VAL A 492 20.83 18.47 2.33
CA VAL A 492 19.49 18.44 1.73
C VAL A 492 18.55 19.44 2.40
N LYS A 493 18.68 19.62 3.73
CA LYS A 493 17.93 20.64 4.47
C LYS A 493 18.20 22.06 3.95
N LYS A 494 19.41 22.35 3.45
CA LYS A 494 19.74 23.64 2.85
C LYS A 494 18.87 24.03 1.66
N PHE A 495 18.23 23.03 1.01
CA PHE A 495 17.28 23.24 -0.08
C PHE A 495 15.82 23.30 0.39
N GLY A 496 15.55 23.33 1.70
CA GLY A 496 14.21 23.37 2.26
C GLY A 496 13.48 22.02 2.30
N TYR A 497 14.21 20.91 2.26
CA TYR A 497 13.63 19.58 2.40
C TYR A 497 13.76 19.06 3.83
N SER A 498 12.67 18.53 4.37
CA SER A 498 12.68 17.86 5.67
C SER A 498 12.98 16.37 5.56
N TYR A 499 12.77 15.77 4.38
CA TYR A 499 12.92 14.34 4.14
C TYR A 499 13.60 14.04 2.81
N GLN A 500 14.21 12.85 2.74
CA GLN A 500 14.89 12.35 1.54
C GLN A 500 14.66 10.86 1.35
N TRP A 501 14.79 10.43 0.09
CA TRP A 501 14.93 9.02 -0.26
C TRP A 501 16.40 8.67 -0.45
N GLU A 502 16.84 7.64 0.23
CA GLU A 502 18.24 7.18 0.19
C GLU A 502 18.34 5.66 0.17
N ASN A 503 19.50 5.15 -0.29
CA ASN A 503 19.85 3.76 -0.05
C ASN A 503 20.54 3.66 1.30
N VAL A 504 19.85 3.12 2.30
CA VAL A 504 20.36 3.10 3.69
C VAL A 504 21.40 2.01 3.91
N ASP A 505 21.04 0.74 3.80
CA ASP A 505 21.91 -0.41 4.07
C ASP A 505 21.29 -1.67 3.45
N ASP A 506 22.06 -2.74 3.42
CA ASP A 506 21.52 -4.10 3.24
C ASP A 506 20.64 -4.44 4.46
N ALA A 507 19.52 -5.09 4.20
CA ALA A 507 18.59 -5.48 5.25
C ALA A 507 18.09 -6.92 5.04
N TYR A 508 17.48 -7.49 6.06
CA TYR A 508 16.71 -8.72 5.90
C TYR A 508 15.44 -8.67 6.74
N VAL A 509 14.43 -9.34 6.23
CA VAL A 509 13.22 -9.70 6.97
C VAL A 509 13.09 -11.21 7.00
N GLN A 510 12.69 -11.78 8.13
CA GLN A 510 12.48 -13.21 8.29
C GLN A 510 11.40 -13.50 9.32
N GLY A 511 10.79 -14.67 9.24
CA GLY A 511 9.77 -15.03 10.20
C GLY A 511 9.22 -16.43 10.03
N VAL A 512 8.27 -16.73 10.90
CA VAL A 512 7.48 -17.97 10.89
C VAL A 512 6.02 -17.60 10.94
N GLU A 513 5.25 -18.10 10.01
CA GLU A 513 3.79 -17.97 9.93
C GLU A 513 3.16 -19.30 10.31
N LEU A 514 2.18 -19.27 11.18
CA LEU A 514 1.38 -20.40 11.61
C LEU A 514 -0.09 -20.14 11.29
N GLY A 515 -0.77 -21.11 10.72
CA GLY A 515 -2.20 -21.06 10.46
C GLY A 515 -2.87 -22.35 10.94
N ALA A 516 -4.01 -22.20 11.58
CA ALA A 516 -4.85 -23.35 11.94
C ALA A 516 -6.31 -22.98 11.71
N LYS A 517 -7.05 -23.88 11.05
CA LYS A 517 -8.51 -23.80 10.92
C LYS A 517 -9.11 -25.12 11.36
N ALA A 518 -10.20 -25.05 12.12
CA ALA A 518 -10.87 -26.21 12.65
C ALA A 518 -12.39 -26.07 12.58
N ASN A 519 -13.07 -27.12 12.15
CA ASN A 519 -14.50 -27.31 12.39
C ASN A 519 -14.62 -28.14 13.68
N LEU A 520 -14.74 -27.47 14.82
CA LEU A 520 -14.66 -28.10 16.14
C LEU A 520 -15.89 -28.96 16.45
N PHE A 521 -17.06 -28.43 16.13
CA PHE A 521 -18.33 -29.15 16.25
C PHE A 521 -19.32 -28.60 15.24
N ARG A 522 -20.53 -29.18 15.19
CA ARG A 522 -21.54 -28.79 14.20
C ARG A 522 -21.77 -27.25 14.20
N ASN A 523 -21.55 -26.64 13.03
CA ASN A 523 -21.74 -25.21 12.79
C ASN A 523 -20.78 -24.27 13.55
N PHE A 524 -19.69 -24.77 14.13
CA PHE A 524 -18.70 -23.92 14.79
C PHE A 524 -17.33 -24.08 14.12
N ASN A 525 -16.84 -23.00 13.53
CA ASN A 525 -15.51 -22.89 12.94
C ASN A 525 -14.62 -21.99 13.79
N ALA A 526 -13.38 -22.37 13.92
CA ALA A 526 -12.34 -21.56 14.55
C ALA A 526 -11.13 -21.46 13.61
N GLY A 527 -10.60 -20.26 13.48
CA GLY A 527 -9.38 -19.95 12.77
C GLY A 527 -8.40 -19.23 13.70
N ILE A 528 -7.12 -19.49 13.54
CA ILE A 528 -6.05 -18.75 14.17
C ILE A 528 -4.90 -18.60 13.19
N ASN A 529 -4.40 -17.39 13.03
CA ASN A 529 -3.21 -17.07 12.28
C ASN A 529 -2.23 -16.35 13.19
N TRP A 530 -0.97 -16.70 13.08
CA TRP A 530 0.08 -16.13 13.93
C TRP A 530 1.37 -15.98 13.13
N THR A 531 2.01 -14.83 13.19
CA THR A 531 3.26 -14.56 12.50
C THR A 531 4.26 -13.98 13.47
N PHE A 532 5.44 -14.59 13.55
CA PHE A 532 6.59 -14.05 14.27
C PHE A 532 7.56 -13.47 13.26
N ASN A 533 7.95 -12.21 13.44
CA ASN A 533 8.72 -11.44 12.46
C ASN A 533 9.99 -10.86 13.09
N GLN A 534 11.02 -10.75 12.28
CA GLN A 534 12.24 -10.00 12.57
C GLN A 534 12.71 -9.29 11.30
N GLY A 535 12.85 -7.95 11.38
CA GLY A 535 13.46 -7.12 10.35
C GLY A 535 14.69 -6.41 10.89
N LYS A 536 15.85 -6.51 10.19
CA LYS A 536 17.11 -5.88 10.62
C LYS A 536 17.93 -5.38 9.46
N PHE A 537 18.58 -4.26 9.67
CA PHE A 537 19.70 -3.80 8.85
C PHE A 537 20.95 -4.60 9.15
N LYS A 538 21.88 -4.64 8.21
CA LYS A 538 23.15 -5.34 8.33
C LYS A 538 24.07 -4.67 9.34
N HIS A 539 24.12 -3.34 9.31
CA HIS A 539 24.94 -2.53 10.21
C HIS A 539 24.07 -1.68 11.14
N GLU A 540 24.69 -1.17 12.20
CA GLU A 540 24.09 -0.16 13.07
C GLU A 540 24.05 1.18 12.31
N ARG A 541 23.04 2.00 12.55
CA ARG A 541 22.91 3.32 11.91
C ARG A 541 23.98 4.25 12.45
N ALA A 542 24.66 4.99 11.58
CA ALA A 542 25.73 5.89 11.96
C ALA A 542 25.27 7.00 12.91
N ASP A 543 24.04 7.51 12.74
CA ASP A 543 23.44 8.52 13.60
C ASP A 543 23.06 8.00 15.02
N TRP A 544 23.30 6.71 15.29
CA TRP A 544 23.12 6.06 16.60
C TRP A 544 24.37 5.37 17.10
N SER A 545 25.40 5.13 16.26
CA SER A 545 26.54 4.27 16.60
C SER A 545 27.90 4.91 16.37
N ASP A 546 28.04 5.92 15.53
CA ASP A 546 29.31 6.57 15.24
C ASP A 546 29.51 7.80 16.15
N PRO A 547 30.49 7.78 17.09
CA PRO A 547 30.79 8.92 17.95
C PRO A 547 31.22 10.19 17.20
N ASN A 548 31.60 10.08 15.93
CA ASN A 548 31.99 11.22 15.11
C ASN A 548 30.82 11.83 14.33
N ASN A 549 29.66 11.15 14.28
CA ASN A 549 28.45 11.68 13.67
C ASN A 549 27.94 12.90 14.44
N GLU A 550 27.54 13.96 13.75
CA GLU A 550 27.12 15.23 14.38
C GLU A 550 25.92 15.01 15.31
N THR A 551 24.93 14.20 14.91
CA THR A 551 23.77 13.87 15.75
C THR A 551 24.16 13.13 17.02
N VAL A 552 25.17 12.23 16.95
CA VAL A 552 25.66 11.51 18.13
C VAL A 552 26.49 12.44 19.02
N LYS A 553 27.22 13.40 18.48
CA LYS A 553 27.91 14.43 19.27
C LYS A 553 26.91 15.30 20.03
N GLU A 554 25.82 15.69 19.38
CA GLU A 554 24.74 16.46 19.98
C GLU A 554 23.98 15.64 21.04
N PHE A 555 23.69 14.37 20.74
CA PHE A 555 22.94 13.44 21.60
C PHE A 555 23.74 12.18 21.94
N PRO A 556 24.78 12.22 22.79
CA PRO A 556 25.67 11.09 23.08
C PRO A 556 24.97 9.86 23.67
N GLN A 557 23.79 10.05 24.28
CA GLN A 557 22.96 8.96 24.82
C GLN A 557 22.45 8.01 23.73
N ARG A 558 22.46 8.39 22.46
CA ARG A 558 22.11 7.53 21.33
C ARG A 558 22.97 6.27 21.25
N LEU A 559 24.24 6.34 21.66
CA LEU A 559 25.17 5.21 21.64
C LEU A 559 24.68 4.00 22.44
N GLN A 560 23.89 4.22 23.49
CA GLN A 560 23.30 3.11 24.26
C GLN A 560 22.27 2.29 23.46
N TYR A 561 21.70 2.88 22.39
CA TYR A 561 20.73 2.24 21.51
C TYR A 561 21.34 1.75 20.18
N ALA A 562 22.66 1.83 20.00
CA ALA A 562 23.33 1.48 18.75
C ALA A 562 22.88 0.10 18.20
N LYS A 563 22.81 -0.92 19.05
CA LYS A 563 22.35 -2.26 18.68
C LYS A 563 20.87 -2.30 18.28
N ASP A 564 20.03 -1.48 18.90
CA ASP A 564 18.61 -1.42 18.62
C ASP A 564 18.34 -0.67 17.29
N SER A 565 19.24 0.23 16.87
CA SER A 565 19.16 0.96 15.59
C SER A 565 19.22 0.05 14.35
N ARG A 566 19.65 -1.20 14.52
CA ARG A 566 19.58 -2.22 13.45
C ARG A 566 18.17 -2.71 13.17
N ASN A 567 17.22 -2.54 14.09
CA ASN A 567 15.86 -3.03 13.86
C ASN A 567 15.15 -2.10 12.89
N ILE A 568 14.42 -2.67 11.94
CA ILE A 568 13.54 -1.90 11.06
C ILE A 568 12.41 -1.35 11.92
N SER A 569 12.22 -0.03 11.89
CA SER A 569 11.13 0.63 12.60
C SER A 569 9.76 0.27 12.02
N ARG A 570 8.71 0.39 12.84
CA ARG A 570 7.32 0.05 12.49
C ARG A 570 7.14 -1.38 11.98
N PHE A 571 8.00 -2.28 12.43
CA PHE A 571 8.01 -3.69 12.06
C PHE A 571 7.64 -4.55 13.29
N PRO A 572 6.36 -4.96 13.45
CA PRO A 572 5.92 -5.73 14.62
C PRO A 572 6.64 -7.07 14.72
N ALA A 573 7.15 -7.38 15.90
CA ALA A 573 7.77 -8.68 16.16
C ALA A 573 6.77 -9.85 16.05
N MET A 574 5.47 -9.55 16.14
CA MET A 574 4.41 -10.55 16.11
C MET A 574 3.12 -9.92 15.61
N THR A 575 2.40 -10.62 14.74
CA THR A 575 1.03 -10.28 14.32
C THR A 575 0.18 -11.54 14.34
N GLY A 576 -1.12 -11.40 14.46
CA GLY A 576 -2.02 -12.55 14.42
C GLY A 576 -3.49 -12.16 14.49
N ASP A 577 -4.33 -13.14 14.24
CA ASP A 577 -5.79 -13.03 14.35
C ASP A 577 -6.39 -14.32 14.89
N ILE A 578 -7.56 -14.20 15.47
CA ILE A 578 -8.44 -15.30 15.86
C ILE A 578 -9.81 -15.03 15.28
N ASP A 579 -10.34 -16.01 14.56
CA ASP A 579 -11.67 -15.97 13.96
C ASP A 579 -12.52 -17.10 14.53
N LEU A 580 -13.67 -16.76 15.07
CA LEU A 580 -14.64 -17.72 15.58
C LEU A 580 -15.98 -17.47 14.91
N ASP A 581 -16.52 -18.48 14.23
CA ASP A 581 -17.82 -18.43 13.57
C ASP A 581 -18.73 -19.53 14.09
N TYR A 582 -19.91 -19.13 14.54
CA TYR A 582 -20.98 -20.04 14.92
C TYR A 582 -22.24 -19.80 14.06
N THR A 583 -22.66 -20.83 13.32
CA THR A 583 -23.71 -20.71 12.30
C THR A 583 -24.92 -21.62 12.57
N PRO A 584 -25.70 -21.39 13.66
CA PRO A 584 -26.87 -22.20 13.99
C PRO A 584 -28.07 -21.83 13.09
N GLY A 585 -28.46 -22.70 12.20
CA GLY A 585 -29.61 -22.50 11.30
C GLY A 585 -29.43 -21.32 10.36
N THR A 586 -30.22 -20.26 10.55
CA THR A 586 -30.17 -19.04 9.73
C THR A 586 -29.33 -17.90 10.36
N TRP A 587 -28.79 -18.11 11.55
CA TRP A 587 -27.93 -17.17 12.24
C TRP A 587 -26.46 -17.40 11.93
N THR A 588 -25.70 -16.33 11.96
CA THR A 588 -24.22 -16.35 11.99
C THR A 588 -23.75 -15.40 13.07
N PHE A 589 -22.93 -15.89 13.98
CA PHE A 589 -22.24 -15.12 14.99
C PHE A 589 -20.75 -15.22 14.73
N SER A 590 -20.10 -14.08 14.57
CA SER A 590 -18.66 -14.01 14.33
C SER A 590 -17.98 -13.17 15.42
N LEU A 591 -16.85 -13.68 15.90
CA LEU A 591 -15.90 -12.92 16.74
C LEU A 591 -14.55 -12.98 16.03
N THR A 592 -14.02 -11.83 15.69
CA THR A 592 -12.70 -11.71 15.09
C THR A 592 -11.79 -10.88 15.98
N SER A 593 -10.51 -11.14 15.93
CA SER A 593 -9.53 -10.33 16.65
C SER A 593 -8.34 -10.04 15.76
N SER A 594 -7.65 -8.94 16.02
CA SER A 594 -6.33 -8.67 15.45
C SER A 594 -5.33 -8.36 16.55
N LEU A 595 -4.16 -9.00 16.48
CA LEU A 595 -3.06 -8.84 17.41
C LEU A 595 -1.92 -8.10 16.74
N GLN A 596 -1.40 -7.07 17.40
CA GLN A 596 -0.15 -6.44 17.05
C GLN A 596 0.82 -6.53 18.21
N GLY A 597 1.97 -7.16 17.97
CA GLY A 597 3.09 -7.26 18.91
C GLY A 597 3.89 -5.95 18.96
N ARG A 598 4.88 -5.95 19.83
CA ARG A 598 5.82 -4.84 19.99
C ARG A 598 6.55 -4.56 18.68
N MET A 599 6.74 -3.28 18.37
CA MET A 599 7.60 -2.82 17.29
C MET A 599 8.51 -1.71 17.79
N PHE A 600 9.66 -1.57 17.14
CA PHE A 600 10.53 -0.42 17.36
C PHE A 600 9.99 0.79 16.64
N ILE A 601 10.09 1.95 17.27
CA ILE A 601 9.80 3.25 16.69
C ILE A 601 10.97 4.18 16.96
N ASP A 602 11.38 4.91 15.93
CA ASP A 602 12.39 5.97 16.08
C ASP A 602 11.67 7.17 16.71
N TYR A 603 12.09 7.56 17.88
CA TYR A 603 11.54 8.70 18.58
C TYR A 603 12.66 9.69 18.91
N ASN A 604 12.52 10.89 18.39
CA ASN A 604 13.32 12.04 18.74
C ASN A 604 12.38 13.05 19.41
N SER A 605 12.53 13.26 20.71
CA SER A 605 11.85 14.37 21.36
C SER A 605 12.56 15.66 20.96
N GLU A 606 11.85 16.58 20.35
CA GLU A 606 12.36 17.92 20.06
C GLU A 606 12.40 18.81 21.31
N ASP A 607 11.62 18.47 22.35
CA ASP A 607 11.41 19.33 23.51
C ASP A 607 12.59 19.43 24.47
N ASP A 608 13.52 18.49 24.45
CA ASP A 608 14.69 18.61 25.32
C ASP A 608 15.88 17.76 24.86
N GLY A 609 16.39 17.86 23.72
CA GLY A 609 17.62 17.21 23.22
C GLY A 609 18.24 16.03 24.03
N ALA A 610 17.90 15.93 25.31
CA ALA A 610 18.36 14.90 26.24
C ALA A 610 17.64 13.55 26.09
N THR A 611 16.52 13.47 25.36
CA THR A 611 15.65 12.28 25.33
C THR A 611 15.67 11.46 24.05
N SER A 612 16.59 11.72 23.13
CA SER A 612 16.75 10.92 21.92
C SER A 612 16.91 9.44 22.26
N LYS A 613 15.94 8.61 21.90
CA LYS A 613 15.91 7.16 22.22
C LYS A 613 15.07 6.38 21.23
N ILE A 614 15.41 5.11 21.04
CA ILE A 614 14.58 4.16 20.29
C ILE A 614 13.58 3.52 21.25
N LYS A 615 12.30 3.78 21.04
CA LYS A 615 11.20 3.23 21.83
C LYS A 615 10.66 1.92 21.23
N LYS A 616 9.88 1.21 22.03
CA LYS A 616 9.07 0.05 21.61
C LYS A 616 7.63 0.27 22.01
N THR A 617 6.73 -0.04 21.08
CA THR A 617 5.30 -0.04 21.37
C THR A 617 4.92 -1.19 22.32
N ASN A 618 3.72 -1.14 22.88
CA ASN A 618 3.12 -2.26 23.60
C ASN A 618 2.49 -3.27 22.63
N THR A 619 2.32 -4.51 23.09
CA THR A 619 1.47 -5.49 22.43
C THR A 619 0.02 -5.21 22.76
N PHE A 620 -0.87 -5.22 21.75
CA PHE A 620 -2.30 -5.07 21.96
C PHE A 620 -3.11 -6.01 21.06
N MET A 621 -4.37 -6.19 21.41
CA MET A 621 -5.32 -7.01 20.67
C MET A 621 -6.66 -6.31 20.59
N ILE A 622 -7.21 -6.22 19.38
CA ILE A 622 -8.52 -5.61 19.11
C ILE A 622 -9.51 -6.73 18.80
N PHE A 623 -10.70 -6.65 19.37
CA PHE A 623 -11.78 -7.61 19.14
C PHE A 623 -12.97 -6.97 18.47
N ASN A 624 -13.55 -7.66 17.50
CA ASN A 624 -14.73 -7.25 16.77
C ASN A 624 -15.76 -8.38 16.83
N CYS A 625 -17.04 -8.02 16.87
CA CYS A 625 -18.13 -9.01 16.84
C CYS A 625 -19.17 -8.65 15.78
N ARG A 626 -19.85 -9.67 15.26
CA ARG A 626 -20.94 -9.52 14.31
C ARG A 626 -21.99 -10.60 14.56
N ALA A 627 -23.25 -10.21 14.46
CA ALA A 627 -24.39 -11.12 14.41
C ALA A 627 -25.15 -10.87 13.11
N ALA A 628 -25.48 -11.93 12.38
CA ALA A 628 -26.23 -11.86 11.13
C ALA A 628 -27.38 -12.88 11.14
N LYS A 629 -28.52 -12.54 10.57
CA LYS A 629 -29.66 -13.43 10.39
C LYS A 629 -30.16 -13.38 8.95
N ARG A 630 -30.26 -14.55 8.32
CA ARG A 630 -30.76 -14.69 6.98
C ARG A 630 -32.29 -14.95 6.96
N PHE A 631 -32.97 -14.17 6.15
CA PHE A 631 -34.42 -14.28 5.85
C PHE A 631 -34.57 -14.49 4.35
N GLY A 632 -34.59 -15.74 3.89
CA GLY A 632 -34.58 -16.05 2.47
C GLY A 632 -33.35 -15.52 1.76
N THR A 633 -33.53 -14.58 0.85
CA THR A 633 -32.43 -13.91 0.09
C THR A 633 -31.88 -12.67 0.80
N CYS A 634 -32.54 -12.18 1.85
CA CYS A 634 -32.10 -11.02 2.62
C CYS A 634 -31.32 -11.46 3.86
N THR A 635 -30.24 -10.76 4.19
CA THR A 635 -29.49 -10.92 5.44
C THR A 635 -29.45 -9.58 6.18
N VAL A 636 -29.90 -9.57 7.43
CA VAL A 636 -29.77 -8.42 8.34
C VAL A 636 -28.63 -8.72 9.30
N TYR A 637 -27.76 -7.76 9.50
CA TYR A 637 -26.63 -7.92 10.41
C TYR A 637 -26.34 -6.67 11.23
N ALA A 638 -25.73 -6.87 12.39
CA ALA A 638 -25.20 -5.83 13.24
C ALA A 638 -23.86 -6.28 13.81
N GLY A 639 -22.99 -5.34 14.10
CA GLY A 639 -21.67 -5.64 14.65
C GLY A 639 -21.08 -4.43 15.37
N ALA A 640 -20.01 -4.70 16.12
CA ALA A 640 -19.22 -3.70 16.79
C ALA A 640 -17.72 -4.02 16.58
N LYS A 641 -16.95 -3.00 16.24
CA LYS A 641 -15.48 -3.06 16.18
C LYS A 641 -14.90 -2.51 17.47
N ASN A 642 -13.72 -3.01 17.83
CA ASN A 642 -13.01 -2.60 19.04
C ASN A 642 -13.92 -2.63 20.29
N ILE A 643 -14.56 -3.79 20.55
CA ILE A 643 -15.58 -3.94 21.59
C ILE A 643 -15.09 -3.65 23.01
N PHE A 644 -13.77 -3.69 23.23
CA PHE A 644 -13.15 -3.35 24.51
C PHE A 644 -12.63 -1.91 24.55
N SER A 645 -12.89 -1.11 23.49
CA SER A 645 -12.50 0.30 23.39
C SER A 645 -11.01 0.50 23.69
N TYR A 646 -10.16 -0.34 23.07
CA TYR A 646 -8.72 -0.15 23.17
C TYR A 646 -8.33 1.18 22.52
N ILE A 647 -7.48 1.92 23.20
CA ILE A 647 -6.90 3.17 22.72
C ILE A 647 -5.38 3.01 22.86
N GLN A 648 -4.66 3.32 21.82
CA GLN A 648 -3.20 3.31 21.85
C GLN A 648 -2.72 4.45 22.76
N ASP A 649 -1.75 4.19 23.61
CA ASP A 649 -1.21 5.14 24.56
C ASP A 649 -0.16 6.00 23.84
N GLU A 650 -0.18 7.33 24.04
CA GLU A 650 0.75 8.33 23.51
C GLU A 650 2.23 7.95 23.70
N LYS A 651 2.55 7.35 24.82
CA LYS A 651 3.91 6.84 25.10
C LYS A 651 4.41 5.83 24.08
N HIS A 652 3.53 5.34 23.22
CA HIS A 652 3.76 4.28 22.25
C HIS A 652 3.36 4.69 20.84
N THR A 653 2.99 5.95 20.63
CA THR A 653 2.82 6.56 19.32
C THR A 653 4.13 7.24 18.91
N ASP A 654 4.36 7.32 17.63
CA ASP A 654 5.37 8.16 17.03
C ASP A 654 4.70 9.53 16.79
N ASP A 655 5.30 10.62 17.26
CA ASP A 655 4.73 11.96 17.09
C ASP A 655 4.66 12.38 15.61
N ALA A 656 5.28 11.61 14.73
CA ALA A 656 5.18 11.76 13.28
C ALA A 656 4.04 10.93 12.64
N ALA A 657 3.15 10.33 13.44
CA ALA A 657 2.07 9.49 12.93
C ALA A 657 0.73 10.21 12.89
#